data_321614ed4e894329eddb9d5bbba50251
#
_entry.id   321614ed4e894329eddb9d5bbba50251
#
_cell.length_a   1.000
_cell.length_b   1.000
_cell.length_c   1.000
_cell.angle_alpha   90.00
_cell.angle_beta   90.00
_cell.angle_gamma   90.00
#
_symmetry.space_group_name_H-M   'P 1'
#
loop_
_entity.id
_entity.type
_entity.pdbx_description
1 polymer ?
#
loop_
_entity_poly.entity_id
_entity_poly.type
_entity_poly.pdbx_seq_one_letter_code
_entity_poly.pdbx_strand_id
1 'polypeptide(L)'
;MILDAYLLTRHWRDTPQGLELSLWACSEQGAVNLLIRDQQPVCFVERSLPLALPAGAVRKPLTLSLLHGEAVDGLYFRQQRDLQHLRQSGATLCESDVKPVDRYLMERFIRAPVRIEGDLQRVGNYWRAIQPRLQPVDFQPRLRTLAIDIETRGHSRQLYSIAAAIMPDATTEEDPELRQSDVVFMIGTGEDEQRGHYRLIYQANEKALLNAFFNWTLETDPDALTGWAVVNFDLNFIVQKCQSLGIPCRLGRGGETATVLQPNLPGSPRIARVPGRAVFDGIDLLKAGFWSFDSFSLDNVSHELLGTGKLISSEQDKVAEINRLFKDDKPQLADYNIRDCTLVNEIFQKADLLAFAIQRANLTGLALDRLGGSVAAFDNLYLPRLHRAGYVAPDVNSRSDGLGSPGGYVMDSVPGLYKNVLVLDFKSLYPSIIRTFFIDPMGLAVPGDNPLPGFVDAMFARDKHILPGLIEELWAARDKAKLEKNAPLSQAIKIIMNSFYGVLGTTGCRFYSQQLASSITRRGHEIITRSRDWIEEQGFPVIYGDTDSVFVYIGDDANEQQSADIGNKLMQDLNIWWQEELRQQYDIESHLEVEYETHYSRFFMPTVRGMPTGSKKRYAGLIAPDSRLVVKGLEAARTDWTPLARNFQRELFQRVFHEQPFEEYIRQIAEQLQAGELDEQLIYRKRIRRALDDYQRNVPPHIQAARKLPHSGRTISYLITRNGPEPVDLQHSTPDYQHYLDKQLAPAADGILQFLETSFAAITDAQLQMF
;
A
#
# COMPACT_ATOMS: atom_id res chain seq x y z
N MET A 1 9.03 -8.11 38.43
CA MET A 1 10.06 -8.02 37.36
C MET A 1 9.64 -6.87 36.43
N ILE A 2 10.59 -6.11 35.88
CA ILE A 2 10.37 -5.10 34.83
C ILE A 2 11.00 -5.63 33.57
N LEU A 3 10.27 -5.56 32.44
CA LEU A 3 10.72 -6.07 31.15
C LEU A 3 10.24 -5.13 30.04
N ASP A 4 11.14 -4.70 29.16
CA ASP A 4 10.80 -3.98 27.94
C ASP A 4 10.58 -4.97 26.82
N ALA A 5 9.51 -4.77 26.04
CA ALA A 5 9.05 -5.71 25.02
C ALA A 5 8.35 -5.00 23.86
N TYR A 6 8.07 -5.75 22.82
CA TYR A 6 7.37 -5.28 21.62
C TYR A 6 6.14 -6.15 21.33
N LEU A 7 4.97 -5.51 21.20
CA LEU A 7 3.70 -6.20 20.94
C LEU A 7 3.68 -6.80 19.52
N LEU A 8 3.48 -8.11 19.43
CA LEU A 8 3.36 -8.86 18.18
C LEU A 8 1.90 -9.02 17.77
N THR A 9 1.09 -9.59 18.67
CA THR A 9 -0.34 -9.83 18.42
C THR A 9 -1.19 -9.43 19.60
N ARG A 10 -2.46 -9.11 19.32
CA ARG A 10 -3.43 -8.65 20.31
C ARG A 10 -4.82 -9.17 20.02
N HIS A 11 -5.47 -9.77 21.02
CA HIS A 11 -6.79 -10.35 20.92
C HIS A 11 -7.62 -10.07 22.16
N TRP A 12 -8.92 -10.27 22.07
CA TRP A 12 -9.84 -10.33 23.21
C TRP A 12 -10.77 -11.52 23.06
N ARG A 13 -11.29 -11.97 24.17
CA ARG A 13 -12.33 -12.97 24.22
C ARG A 13 -13.28 -12.71 25.38
N ASP A 14 -14.54 -13.05 25.22
CA ASP A 14 -15.49 -13.11 26.31
C ASP A 14 -15.33 -14.41 27.07
N THR A 15 -15.21 -14.33 28.40
CA THR A 15 -15.16 -15.45 29.32
C THR A 15 -16.38 -15.40 30.25
N PRO A 16 -16.71 -16.49 30.99
CA PRO A 16 -17.76 -16.45 32.00
C PRO A 16 -17.51 -15.38 33.07
N GLN A 17 -16.26 -15.01 33.33
CA GLN A 17 -15.87 -14.00 34.31
C GLN A 17 -15.94 -12.56 33.77
N GLY A 18 -15.92 -12.38 32.46
CA GLY A 18 -15.94 -11.08 31.78
C GLY A 18 -15.02 -11.06 30.56
N LEU A 19 -14.65 -9.87 30.13
CA LEU A 19 -13.70 -9.66 29.03
C LEU A 19 -12.28 -10.04 29.45
N GLU A 20 -11.57 -10.77 28.61
CA GLU A 20 -10.13 -11.02 28.74
C GLU A 20 -9.41 -10.49 27.49
N LEU A 21 -8.37 -9.65 27.70
CA LEU A 21 -7.46 -9.23 26.66
C LEU A 21 -6.20 -10.12 26.72
N SER A 22 -5.74 -10.61 25.58
CA SER A 22 -4.52 -11.40 25.43
C SER A 22 -3.59 -10.70 24.47
N LEU A 23 -2.42 -10.28 24.97
CA LEU A 23 -1.35 -9.66 24.20
C LEU A 23 -0.14 -10.57 24.18
N TRP A 24 0.46 -10.72 23.02
CA TRP A 24 1.75 -11.37 22.90
C TRP A 24 2.81 -10.38 22.48
N ALA A 25 3.97 -10.49 23.10
CA ALA A 25 5.12 -9.62 22.85
C ALA A 25 6.40 -10.44 22.72
N CYS A 26 7.41 -9.88 22.05
CA CYS A 26 8.79 -10.35 22.10
C CYS A 26 9.64 -9.43 22.97
N SER A 27 10.63 -9.97 23.66
CA SER A 27 11.61 -9.26 24.48
C SER A 27 12.98 -9.90 24.32
N GLU A 28 14.02 -9.28 24.88
CA GLU A 28 15.37 -9.88 24.93
C GLU A 28 15.40 -11.20 25.72
N GLN A 29 14.42 -11.44 26.62
CA GLN A 29 14.30 -12.68 27.39
C GLN A 29 13.37 -13.71 26.74
N GLY A 30 12.92 -13.47 25.51
CA GLY A 30 12.00 -14.31 24.74
C GLY A 30 10.57 -13.83 24.73
N ALA A 31 9.66 -14.70 24.31
CA ALA A 31 8.24 -14.38 24.16
C ALA A 31 7.51 -14.16 25.49
N VAL A 32 6.56 -13.23 25.50
CA VAL A 32 5.75 -12.90 26.68
C VAL A 32 4.26 -12.88 26.31
N ASN A 33 3.45 -13.57 27.10
CA ASN A 33 1.98 -13.52 27.03
C ASN A 33 1.41 -12.70 28.19
N LEU A 34 0.62 -11.68 27.89
CA LEU A 34 0.03 -10.76 28.86
C LEU A 34 -1.48 -10.98 28.86
N LEU A 35 -2.05 -11.30 30.02
CA LEU A 35 -3.49 -11.48 30.21
C LEU A 35 -4.04 -10.37 31.10
N ILE A 36 -5.03 -9.61 30.57
CA ILE A 36 -5.67 -8.50 31.25
C ILE A 36 -7.15 -8.81 31.38
N ARG A 37 -7.69 -8.82 32.61
CA ARG A 37 -9.05 -9.31 32.96
C ARG A 37 -9.93 -8.29 33.67
N ASP A 38 -9.39 -7.13 34.04
CA ASP A 38 -10.09 -6.08 34.80
C ASP A 38 -10.75 -5.04 33.89
N GLN A 39 -10.66 -5.22 32.58
CA GLN A 39 -11.21 -4.28 31.62
C GLN A 39 -12.68 -4.60 31.31
N GLN A 40 -13.45 -3.55 31.08
CA GLN A 40 -14.85 -3.63 30.63
C GLN A 40 -14.99 -3.03 29.24
N PRO A 41 -15.72 -3.66 28.32
CA PRO A 41 -16.16 -2.98 27.11
C PRO A 41 -16.91 -1.70 27.46
N VAL A 42 -16.60 -0.61 26.76
CA VAL A 42 -17.20 0.69 26.99
C VAL A 42 -17.59 1.36 25.68
N CYS A 43 -18.75 2.01 25.68
CA CYS A 43 -19.16 2.99 24.68
C CYS A 43 -19.84 4.16 25.37
N PHE A 44 -20.23 5.17 24.61
CA PHE A 44 -20.82 6.38 25.17
C PHE A 44 -22.21 6.62 24.58
N VAL A 45 -23.03 7.34 25.33
CA VAL A 45 -24.39 7.74 24.92
C VAL A 45 -24.66 9.16 25.45
N GLU A 46 -25.39 9.93 24.69
CA GLU A 46 -25.87 11.24 25.15
C GLU A 46 -26.68 11.08 26.43
N ARG A 47 -26.41 11.92 27.45
CA ARG A 47 -27.00 11.81 28.78
C ARG A 47 -28.53 11.95 28.79
N SER A 48 -29.05 12.76 27.90
CA SER A 48 -30.50 13.01 27.77
C SER A 48 -31.28 11.82 27.18
N LEU A 49 -30.59 10.94 26.44
CA LEU A 49 -31.28 9.82 25.74
C LEU A 49 -31.64 8.70 26.70
N PRO A 50 -32.97 8.31 26.75
CA PRO A 50 -33.41 7.13 27.48
C PRO A 50 -32.91 5.88 26.72
N LEU A 51 -32.30 4.95 27.43
CA LEU A 51 -31.78 3.72 26.85
C LEU A 51 -31.99 2.55 27.83
N ALA A 52 -32.67 1.49 27.36
CA ALA A 52 -32.75 0.24 28.10
C ALA A 52 -31.43 -0.53 27.98
N LEU A 53 -30.82 -0.87 29.11
CA LEU A 53 -29.53 -1.54 29.14
C LEU A 53 -29.71 -3.06 29.32
N PRO A 54 -28.82 -3.88 28.74
CA PRO A 54 -28.75 -5.31 29.05
C PRO A 54 -28.46 -5.55 30.54
N ALA A 55 -28.86 -6.69 31.04
CA ALA A 55 -28.64 -7.09 32.43
C ALA A 55 -27.11 -7.08 32.74
N GLY A 56 -26.72 -6.41 33.82
CA GLY A 56 -25.34 -6.29 34.25
C GLY A 56 -24.51 -5.16 33.56
N ALA A 57 -25.08 -4.43 32.62
CA ALA A 57 -24.51 -3.21 32.12
C ALA A 57 -24.73 -2.05 33.10
N VAL A 58 -23.73 -1.15 33.17
CA VAL A 58 -23.76 -0.01 34.09
C VAL A 58 -23.61 1.30 33.29
N ARG A 59 -24.50 2.27 33.56
CA ARG A 59 -24.42 3.63 33.03
C ARG A 59 -23.85 4.56 34.09
N LYS A 60 -22.82 5.33 33.73
CA LYS A 60 -22.15 6.28 34.64
C LYS A 60 -22.01 7.63 33.97
N PRO A 61 -22.34 8.74 34.66
CA PRO A 61 -22.08 10.09 34.13
C PRO A 61 -20.59 10.34 34.02
N LEU A 62 -20.19 11.01 32.94
CA LEU A 62 -18.80 11.40 32.66
C LEU A 62 -18.70 12.94 32.54
N THR A 63 -17.48 13.43 32.62
CA THR A 63 -17.13 14.84 32.35
C THR A 63 -16.87 15.12 30.86
N LEU A 64 -17.18 14.14 30.00
CA LEU A 64 -17.02 14.24 28.55
C LEU A 64 -18.31 14.73 27.90
N SER A 65 -18.18 15.29 26.69
CA SER A 65 -19.27 15.77 25.86
C SER A 65 -19.18 15.24 24.44
N LEU A 66 -20.30 15.22 23.71
CA LEU A 66 -20.26 15.11 22.24
C LEU A 66 -19.58 16.33 21.65
N LEU A 67 -19.13 16.24 20.40
CA LEU A 67 -18.52 17.37 19.67
C LEU A 67 -19.45 18.60 19.55
N HIS A 68 -20.76 18.42 19.69
CA HIS A 68 -21.76 19.51 19.68
C HIS A 68 -22.11 20.04 21.06
N GLY A 69 -21.48 19.54 22.11
CA GLY A 69 -21.56 20.09 23.48
C GLY A 69 -22.45 19.31 24.44
N GLU A 70 -23.25 18.32 23.98
CA GLU A 70 -24.12 17.54 24.85
C GLU A 70 -23.32 16.61 25.77
N ALA A 71 -23.65 16.59 27.05
CA ALA A 71 -23.01 15.74 28.04
C ALA A 71 -23.26 14.25 27.76
N VAL A 72 -22.27 13.40 28.00
CA VAL A 72 -22.36 11.96 27.78
C VAL A 72 -22.26 11.14 29.05
N ASP A 73 -22.82 9.95 28.99
CA ASP A 73 -22.63 8.90 29.97
C ASP A 73 -21.85 7.74 29.36
N GLY A 74 -20.97 7.13 30.14
CA GLY A 74 -20.29 5.88 29.77
C GLY A 74 -21.17 4.67 30.08
N LEU A 75 -21.26 3.78 29.11
CA LEU A 75 -21.91 2.49 29.24
C LEU A 75 -20.87 1.39 29.35
N TYR A 76 -20.85 0.70 30.49
CA TYR A 76 -19.86 -0.33 30.81
C TYR A 76 -20.50 -1.70 30.80
N PHE A 77 -19.90 -2.66 30.10
CA PHE A 77 -20.42 -4.01 29.92
C PHE A 77 -19.49 -5.04 30.54
N ARG A 78 -20.03 -6.18 30.93
CA ARG A 78 -19.20 -7.30 31.38
C ARG A 78 -18.51 -8.02 30.23
N GLN A 79 -19.19 -8.14 29.10
CA GLN A 79 -18.72 -8.86 27.92
C GLN A 79 -18.92 -8.02 26.65
N GLN A 80 -18.06 -8.21 25.66
CA GLN A 80 -18.09 -7.47 24.40
C GLN A 80 -19.37 -7.80 23.59
N ARG A 81 -19.85 -9.02 23.67
CA ARG A 81 -21.09 -9.43 22.99
C ARG A 81 -22.31 -8.62 23.45
N ASP A 82 -22.35 -8.22 24.71
CA ASP A 82 -23.49 -7.46 25.26
C ASP A 82 -23.52 -6.05 24.65
N LEU A 83 -22.36 -5.41 24.49
CA LEU A 83 -22.21 -4.16 23.75
C LEU A 83 -22.60 -4.33 22.29
N GLN A 84 -22.14 -5.42 21.63
CA GLN A 84 -22.49 -5.70 20.24
C GLN A 84 -23.99 -5.91 20.03
N HIS A 85 -24.67 -6.58 20.94
CA HIS A 85 -26.12 -6.73 20.89
C HIS A 85 -26.84 -5.38 21.02
N LEU A 86 -26.41 -4.52 21.95
CA LEU A 86 -26.98 -3.18 22.08
C LEU A 86 -26.76 -2.36 20.81
N ARG A 87 -25.57 -2.41 20.22
CA ARG A 87 -25.28 -1.74 18.95
C ARG A 87 -26.18 -2.23 17.81
N GLN A 88 -26.43 -3.55 17.73
CA GLN A 88 -27.30 -4.16 16.71
C GLN A 88 -28.78 -3.82 16.91
N SER A 89 -29.20 -3.40 18.09
CA SER A 89 -30.58 -2.95 18.34
C SER A 89 -30.91 -1.58 17.71
N GLY A 90 -29.92 -0.92 17.10
CA GLY A 90 -30.08 0.39 16.47
C GLY A 90 -30.01 1.56 17.44
N ALA A 91 -29.49 1.36 18.65
CA ALA A 91 -29.26 2.43 19.62
C ALA A 91 -28.24 3.45 19.08
N THR A 92 -28.49 4.74 19.30
CA THR A 92 -27.54 5.81 18.96
C THR A 92 -26.41 5.83 19.99
N LEU A 93 -25.28 5.25 19.60
CA LEU A 93 -24.09 5.10 20.45
C LEU A 93 -22.90 5.85 19.86
N CYS A 94 -21.93 6.13 20.69
CA CYS A 94 -20.63 6.72 20.32
C CYS A 94 -19.51 5.74 20.65
N GLU A 95 -18.58 5.57 19.73
CA GLU A 95 -17.38 4.70 19.85
C GLU A 95 -17.68 3.25 20.24
N SER A 96 -18.88 2.75 19.94
CA SER A 96 -19.29 1.37 20.20
C SER A 96 -18.60 0.36 19.28
N ASP A 97 -18.00 0.82 18.21
CA ASP A 97 -17.24 0.09 17.21
C ASP A 97 -15.74 -0.03 17.52
N VAL A 98 -15.24 0.68 18.54
CA VAL A 98 -13.84 0.61 18.96
C VAL A 98 -13.57 -0.71 19.69
N LYS A 99 -12.59 -1.47 19.16
CA LYS A 99 -12.24 -2.77 19.76
C LYS A 99 -11.66 -2.60 21.16
N PRO A 100 -12.01 -3.43 22.14
CA PRO A 100 -11.60 -3.25 23.52
C PRO A 100 -10.07 -3.31 23.72
N VAL A 101 -9.37 -4.13 22.96
CA VAL A 101 -7.91 -4.21 23.04
C VAL A 101 -7.23 -2.98 22.45
N ASP A 102 -7.78 -2.41 21.37
CA ASP A 102 -7.27 -1.19 20.77
C ASP A 102 -7.51 0.01 21.69
N ARG A 103 -8.73 0.10 22.29
CA ARG A 103 -9.04 1.10 23.32
C ARG A 103 -8.08 1.02 24.52
N TYR A 104 -7.84 -0.17 25.04
CA TYR A 104 -6.93 -0.38 26.16
C TYR A 104 -5.53 0.18 25.90
N LEU A 105 -4.99 -0.06 24.71
CA LEU A 105 -3.64 0.39 24.32
C LEU A 105 -3.60 1.89 23.99
N MET A 106 -4.55 2.39 23.18
CA MET A 106 -4.52 3.79 22.74
C MET A 106 -4.74 4.76 23.90
N GLU A 107 -5.62 4.44 24.88
CA GLU A 107 -5.84 5.26 26.06
C GLU A 107 -4.61 5.37 26.98
N ARG A 108 -3.68 4.46 26.87
CA ARG A 108 -2.39 4.46 27.56
C ARG A 108 -1.26 4.99 26.70
N PHE A 109 -1.54 5.46 25.47
CA PHE A 109 -0.56 5.82 24.45
C PHE A 109 0.47 4.72 24.14
N ILE A 110 0.12 3.47 24.37
CA ILE A 110 0.95 2.30 24.00
C ILE A 110 0.69 2.00 22.52
N ARG A 111 1.72 2.13 21.71
CA ARG A 111 1.63 1.84 20.26
C ARG A 111 2.02 0.39 19.98
N ALA A 112 3.30 0.04 20.15
CA ALA A 112 3.80 -1.33 20.05
C ALA A 112 4.90 -1.61 21.09
N PRO A 113 5.91 -0.73 21.27
CA PRO A 113 6.86 -0.90 22.37
C PRO A 113 6.17 -0.70 23.71
N VAL A 114 6.45 -1.59 24.67
CA VAL A 114 5.77 -1.61 25.98
C VAL A 114 6.69 -2.04 27.10
N ARG A 115 6.69 -1.32 28.20
CA ARG A 115 7.28 -1.75 29.47
C ARG A 115 6.25 -2.50 30.29
N ILE A 116 6.63 -3.70 30.71
CA ILE A 116 5.82 -4.64 31.47
C ILE A 116 6.36 -4.67 32.90
N GLU A 117 5.50 -4.34 33.87
CA GLU A 117 5.82 -4.46 35.29
C GLU A 117 4.82 -5.40 35.95
N GLY A 118 5.31 -6.49 36.58
CA GLY A 118 4.46 -7.46 37.24
C GLY A 118 5.17 -8.75 37.58
N ASP A 119 4.36 -9.73 38.00
CA ASP A 119 4.84 -11.12 38.24
C ASP A 119 4.84 -11.89 36.90
N LEU A 120 6.05 -12.26 36.44
CA LEU A 120 6.24 -13.05 35.24
C LEU A 120 6.56 -14.49 35.61
N GLN A 121 5.71 -15.41 35.16
CA GLN A 121 5.88 -16.86 35.41
C GLN A 121 6.28 -17.55 34.10
N ARG A 122 7.25 -18.48 34.18
CA ARG A 122 7.67 -19.28 33.03
C ARG A 122 6.62 -20.35 32.71
N VAL A 123 6.16 -20.37 31.45
CA VAL A 123 5.20 -21.36 30.93
C VAL A 123 5.81 -22.00 29.67
N GLY A 124 6.46 -23.13 29.81
CA GLY A 124 7.18 -23.74 28.69
C GLY A 124 8.31 -22.84 28.18
N ASN A 125 8.23 -22.44 26.91
CA ASN A 125 9.22 -21.60 26.24
C ASN A 125 8.95 -20.10 26.31
N TYR A 126 7.85 -19.65 26.95
CA TYR A 126 7.50 -18.24 27.06
C TYR A 126 7.21 -17.80 28.52
N TRP A 127 7.20 -16.49 28.75
CA TRP A 127 6.78 -15.87 30.00
C TRP A 127 5.30 -15.49 29.97
N ARG A 128 4.61 -15.57 31.10
CA ARG A 128 3.24 -15.12 31.26
C ARG A 128 3.10 -14.17 32.43
N ALA A 129 2.41 -13.04 32.21
CA ALA A 129 2.00 -12.13 33.27
C ALA A 129 0.48 -11.96 33.24
N ILE A 130 -0.13 -11.99 34.44
CA ILE A 130 -1.56 -11.75 34.65
C ILE A 130 -1.71 -10.39 35.33
N GLN A 131 -2.52 -9.50 34.74
CA GLN A 131 -2.75 -8.12 35.24
C GLN A 131 -1.43 -7.31 35.43
N PRO A 132 -0.49 -7.33 34.46
CA PRO A 132 0.69 -6.49 34.56
C PRO A 132 0.33 -5.01 34.39
N ARG A 133 1.16 -4.14 34.97
CA ARG A 133 1.15 -2.72 34.62
C ARG A 133 1.90 -2.52 33.31
N LEU A 134 1.26 -1.82 32.37
CA LEU A 134 1.83 -1.53 31.05
C LEU A 134 2.03 -0.04 30.85
N GLN A 135 3.19 0.34 30.32
CA GLN A 135 3.55 1.73 30.01
C GLN A 135 4.24 1.81 28.64
N PRO A 136 4.11 2.93 27.92
CA PRO A 136 4.89 3.15 26.70
C PRO A 136 6.38 3.23 27.04
N VAL A 137 7.22 2.74 26.15
CA VAL A 137 8.68 2.78 26.25
C VAL A 137 9.27 2.93 24.85
N ASP A 138 10.53 3.30 24.74
CA ASP A 138 11.31 3.17 23.51
C ASP A 138 12.03 1.83 23.52
N PHE A 139 11.68 0.95 22.58
CA PHE A 139 12.25 -0.38 22.44
C PHE A 139 12.21 -0.82 20.98
N GLN A 140 13.33 -1.28 20.46
CA GLN A 140 13.45 -1.79 19.09
C GLN A 140 13.52 -3.32 19.13
N PRO A 141 12.55 -4.02 18.50
CA PRO A 141 12.56 -5.49 18.52
C PRO A 141 13.57 -6.06 17.52
N ARG A 142 14.17 -7.19 17.91
CA ARG A 142 14.83 -8.10 16.98
C ARG A 142 13.89 -9.26 16.74
N LEU A 143 13.27 -9.31 15.55
CA LEU A 143 12.26 -10.33 15.23
C LEU A 143 12.93 -11.54 14.59
N ARG A 144 12.79 -12.71 15.19
CA ARG A 144 13.05 -13.98 14.52
C ARG A 144 11.96 -14.23 13.50
N THR A 145 12.30 -14.20 12.22
CA THR A 145 11.34 -14.26 11.12
C THR A 145 11.51 -15.53 10.32
N LEU A 146 10.40 -16.19 10.01
CA LEU A 146 10.34 -17.45 9.29
C LEU A 146 9.56 -17.28 7.99
N ALA A 147 10.22 -17.48 6.84
CA ALA A 147 9.53 -17.59 5.54
C ALA A 147 9.00 -19.02 5.38
N ILE A 148 7.75 -19.12 4.91
CA ILE A 148 7.09 -20.41 4.61
C ILE A 148 6.55 -20.41 3.19
N ASP A 149 6.59 -21.57 2.54
CA ASP A 149 6.00 -21.85 1.24
C ASP A 149 5.52 -23.30 1.17
N ILE A 150 4.44 -23.57 0.43
CA ILE A 150 3.90 -24.91 0.27
C ILE A 150 3.82 -25.32 -1.20
N GLU A 151 4.07 -26.60 -1.47
CA GLU A 151 3.79 -27.18 -2.77
C GLU A 151 2.63 -28.16 -2.71
N THR A 152 1.76 -28.08 -3.74
CA THR A 152 0.52 -28.83 -3.77
C THR A 152 0.26 -29.42 -5.17
N ARG A 153 -0.62 -30.41 -5.24
CA ARG A 153 -1.06 -31.02 -6.52
C ARG A 153 -2.02 -30.07 -7.26
N GLY A 154 -1.53 -28.98 -7.83
CA GLY A 154 -2.33 -28.07 -8.64
C GLY A 154 -3.66 -27.68 -7.98
N HIS A 155 -4.78 -27.89 -8.67
CA HIS A 155 -6.12 -27.59 -8.15
C HIS A 155 -6.65 -28.62 -7.14
N SER A 156 -5.97 -29.77 -6.94
CA SER A 156 -6.35 -30.72 -5.91
C SER A 156 -5.93 -30.22 -4.53
N ARG A 157 -6.66 -30.61 -3.47
CA ARG A 157 -6.33 -30.25 -2.11
C ARG A 157 -5.27 -31.19 -1.47
N GLN A 158 -4.34 -31.73 -2.25
CA GLN A 158 -3.26 -32.59 -1.74
C GLN A 158 -2.01 -31.75 -1.48
N LEU A 159 -1.48 -31.82 -0.27
CA LEU A 159 -0.23 -31.20 0.13
C LEU A 159 0.94 -32.11 -0.26
N TYR A 160 1.99 -31.55 -0.83
CA TYR A 160 3.23 -32.24 -1.20
C TYR A 160 4.36 -31.97 -0.22
N SER A 161 4.61 -30.69 0.06
CA SER A 161 5.67 -30.25 0.96
C SER A 161 5.33 -28.93 1.63
N ILE A 162 6.05 -28.66 2.73
CA ILE A 162 6.14 -27.34 3.40
C ILE A 162 7.62 -27.03 3.57
N ALA A 163 8.07 -25.93 2.99
CA ALA A 163 9.39 -25.35 3.22
C ALA A 163 9.30 -24.24 4.27
N ALA A 164 10.36 -24.12 5.06
CA ALA A 164 10.49 -23.08 6.06
C ALA A 164 11.97 -22.65 6.19
N ALA A 165 12.23 -21.34 5.98
CA ALA A 165 13.55 -20.75 6.03
C ALA A 165 13.61 -19.58 7.01
N ILE A 166 14.57 -19.59 7.93
CA ILE A 166 14.81 -18.48 8.87
C ILE A 166 15.46 -17.33 8.10
N MET A 167 14.95 -16.12 8.32
CA MET A 167 15.57 -14.93 7.72
C MET A 167 16.91 -14.66 8.41
N PRO A 168 18.02 -14.62 7.67
CA PRO A 168 19.32 -14.27 8.22
C PRO A 168 19.31 -12.86 8.84
N ASP A 169 19.89 -12.73 10.01
CA ASP A 169 20.21 -11.45 10.66
C ASP A 169 21.65 -11.47 11.17
N ALA A 170 22.12 -10.38 11.78
CA ALA A 170 23.47 -10.31 12.31
C ALA A 170 23.77 -11.40 13.36
N THR A 171 22.74 -11.88 14.09
CA THR A 171 22.88 -12.95 15.08
C THR A 171 22.93 -14.35 14.44
N THR A 172 22.18 -14.55 13.35
CA THR A 172 22.23 -15.79 12.57
C THR A 172 23.53 -15.92 11.76
N GLU A 173 24.18 -14.79 11.44
CA GLU A 173 25.51 -14.84 10.82
C GLU A 173 26.59 -15.32 11.77
N GLU A 174 26.45 -15.07 13.07
CA GLU A 174 27.38 -15.48 14.12
C GLU A 174 27.10 -16.89 14.63
N ASP A 175 25.91 -17.46 14.42
CA ASP A 175 25.52 -18.80 14.90
C ASP A 175 25.32 -19.78 13.72
N PRO A 176 26.31 -20.67 13.45
CA PRO A 176 26.24 -21.68 12.40
C PRO A 176 25.09 -22.68 12.56
N GLU A 177 24.62 -22.93 13.78
CA GLU A 177 23.53 -23.89 14.03
C GLU A 177 22.17 -23.29 13.57
N LEU A 178 21.98 -21.98 13.69
CA LEU A 178 20.79 -21.29 13.17
C LEU A 178 20.75 -21.27 11.62
N ARG A 179 21.91 -21.24 10.96
CA ARG A 179 21.99 -21.36 9.48
C ARG A 179 21.61 -22.75 8.96
N GLN A 180 21.73 -23.79 9.78
CA GLN A 180 21.37 -25.18 9.41
C GLN A 180 19.94 -25.54 9.80
N SER A 181 19.15 -24.58 10.28
CA SER A 181 17.79 -24.84 10.78
C SER A 181 16.71 -24.77 9.72
N ASP A 182 17.02 -24.38 8.48
CA ASP A 182 16.05 -24.40 7.38
C ASP A 182 15.61 -25.84 7.08
N VAL A 183 14.33 -26.01 6.73
CA VAL A 183 13.74 -27.34 6.60
C VAL A 183 12.72 -27.41 5.47
N VAL A 184 12.66 -28.56 4.83
CA VAL A 184 11.56 -28.96 3.95
C VAL A 184 10.95 -30.25 4.46
N PHE A 185 9.68 -30.20 4.83
CA PHE A 185 8.89 -31.41 5.13
C PHE A 185 8.23 -31.90 3.83
N MET A 186 8.48 -33.13 3.45
CA MET A 186 8.04 -33.75 2.19
C MET A 186 7.25 -35.01 2.44
N ILE A 187 6.14 -35.23 1.72
CA ILE A 187 5.43 -36.51 1.77
C ILE A 187 6.22 -37.58 0.99
N GLY A 188 6.59 -38.66 1.67
CA GLY A 188 7.34 -39.75 1.07
C GLY A 188 7.88 -40.74 2.11
N THR A 189 8.64 -41.73 1.61
CA THR A 189 9.29 -42.79 2.42
C THR A 189 10.80 -42.75 2.29
N GLY A 190 11.38 -41.62 1.87
CA GLY A 190 12.83 -41.41 1.83
C GLY A 190 13.45 -41.32 3.25
N GLU A 191 14.76 -41.44 3.34
CA GLU A 191 15.51 -41.13 4.55
C GLU A 191 15.72 -39.61 4.64
N ASP A 192 15.71 -39.08 5.86
CA ASP A 192 15.99 -37.65 6.11
C ASP A 192 17.43 -37.34 5.71
N GLU A 193 17.63 -36.22 5.01
CA GLU A 193 18.96 -35.83 4.51
C GLU A 193 19.27 -34.37 4.73
N GLN A 194 20.56 -34.06 4.93
CA GLN A 194 21.05 -32.66 4.88
C GLN A 194 21.37 -32.30 3.44
N ARG A 195 20.74 -31.24 2.93
CA ARG A 195 20.91 -30.71 1.56
C ARG A 195 21.37 -29.26 1.60
N GLY A 196 22.67 -29.04 1.40
CA GLY A 196 23.23 -27.69 1.49
C GLY A 196 22.91 -27.01 2.84
N HIS A 197 22.11 -25.96 2.78
CA HIS A 197 21.74 -25.15 3.96
C HIS A 197 20.45 -25.61 4.66
N TYR A 198 19.76 -26.63 4.19
CA TYR A 198 18.49 -27.09 4.76
C TYR A 198 18.45 -28.61 4.98
N ARG A 199 17.52 -29.06 5.83
CA ARG A 199 17.21 -30.47 6.04
C ARG A 199 15.95 -30.85 5.29
N LEU A 200 16.01 -31.94 4.51
CA LEU A 200 14.84 -32.57 3.91
C LEU A 200 14.35 -33.69 4.83
N ILE A 201 13.10 -33.58 5.31
CA ILE A 201 12.51 -34.50 6.29
C ILE A 201 11.26 -35.14 5.66
N TYR A 202 11.30 -36.48 5.53
CA TYR A 202 10.18 -37.21 4.93
C TYR A 202 9.09 -37.55 5.95
N GLN A 203 7.84 -37.45 5.53
CA GLN A 203 6.67 -37.76 6.35
C GLN A 203 5.70 -38.66 5.60
N ALA A 204 5.14 -39.67 6.29
CA ALA A 204 4.31 -40.70 5.67
C ALA A 204 2.99 -40.19 5.06
N ASN A 205 2.45 -39.09 5.55
CA ASN A 205 1.19 -38.52 5.09
C ASN A 205 1.05 -37.06 5.52
N GLU A 206 0.00 -36.38 4.99
CA GLU A 206 -0.26 -34.96 5.26
C GLU A 206 -0.45 -34.64 6.75
N LYS A 207 -1.08 -35.52 7.54
CA LYS A 207 -1.27 -35.32 8.98
C LYS A 207 0.06 -35.38 9.75
N ALA A 208 0.93 -36.31 9.40
CA ALA A 208 2.26 -36.44 9.98
C ALA A 208 3.11 -35.21 9.62
N LEU A 209 3.07 -34.77 8.35
CA LEU A 209 3.79 -33.62 7.85
C LEU A 209 3.37 -32.34 8.60
N LEU A 210 2.07 -32.08 8.71
CA LEU A 210 1.57 -30.91 9.42
C LEU A 210 1.98 -30.91 10.91
N ASN A 211 1.88 -32.05 11.59
CA ASN A 211 2.30 -32.16 12.99
C ASN A 211 3.81 -31.95 13.15
N ALA A 212 4.63 -32.50 12.25
CA ALA A 212 6.08 -32.29 12.27
C ALA A 212 6.42 -30.81 12.07
N PHE A 213 5.80 -30.15 11.11
CA PHE A 213 5.96 -28.72 10.86
C PHE A 213 5.53 -27.87 12.09
N PHE A 214 4.38 -28.18 12.71
CA PHE A 214 3.93 -27.44 13.90
C PHE A 214 4.88 -27.63 15.09
N ASN A 215 5.36 -28.82 15.34
CA ASN A 215 6.31 -29.09 16.41
C ASN A 215 7.62 -28.35 16.18
N TRP A 216 8.16 -28.42 14.97
CA TRP A 216 9.38 -27.70 14.60
C TRP A 216 9.19 -26.16 14.71
N THR A 217 8.03 -25.63 14.30
CA THR A 217 7.71 -24.20 14.48
C THR A 217 7.61 -23.79 15.95
N LEU A 218 7.14 -24.67 16.83
CA LEU A 218 7.09 -24.41 18.27
C LEU A 218 8.49 -24.45 18.91
N GLU A 219 9.39 -25.32 18.44
CA GLU A 219 10.78 -25.41 18.88
C GLU A 219 11.59 -24.20 18.39
N THR A 220 11.46 -23.84 17.13
CA THR A 220 12.13 -22.68 16.51
C THR A 220 11.63 -21.36 17.08
N ASP A 221 10.35 -21.30 17.46
CA ASP A 221 9.64 -20.18 18.06
C ASP A 221 9.82 -18.81 17.35
N PRO A 222 9.51 -18.68 16.04
CA PRO A 222 9.62 -17.41 15.36
C PRO A 222 8.62 -16.36 15.89
N ASP A 223 9.02 -15.08 15.84
CA ASP A 223 8.15 -13.93 16.17
C ASP A 223 7.20 -13.58 15.03
N ALA A 224 7.64 -13.84 13.79
CA ALA A 224 6.90 -13.54 12.59
C ALA A 224 6.97 -14.67 11.57
N LEU A 225 5.87 -14.83 10.82
CA LEU A 225 5.79 -15.68 9.63
C LEU A 225 5.70 -14.80 8.39
N THR A 226 6.49 -15.10 7.37
CA THR A 226 6.50 -14.39 6.09
C THR A 226 6.24 -15.35 4.93
N GLY A 227 5.96 -14.82 3.76
CA GLY A 227 5.82 -15.59 2.54
C GLY A 227 5.26 -14.74 1.39
N TRP A 228 5.03 -15.37 0.25
CA TRP A 228 4.52 -14.70 -0.96
C TRP A 228 3.07 -15.08 -1.23
N ALA A 229 2.14 -14.16 -1.06
CA ALA A 229 0.69 -14.43 -0.98
C ALA A 229 0.32 -15.38 0.17
N VAL A 230 1.11 -15.40 1.23
CA VAL A 230 1.09 -16.39 2.31
C VAL A 230 -0.25 -16.46 3.03
N VAL A 231 -0.95 -15.35 3.20
CA VAL A 231 -2.26 -15.31 3.85
C VAL A 231 -3.34 -15.91 2.95
N ASN A 232 -3.30 -15.57 1.66
CA ASN A 232 -4.34 -15.97 0.72
C ASN A 232 -4.17 -17.41 0.22
N PHE A 233 -2.94 -17.92 0.19
CA PHE A 233 -2.61 -19.26 -0.31
C PHE A 233 -2.14 -20.19 0.81
N ASP A 234 -0.92 -20.06 1.29
CA ASP A 234 -0.26 -21.04 2.16
C ASP A 234 -0.99 -21.26 3.49
N LEU A 235 -1.19 -20.22 4.28
CA LEU A 235 -1.87 -20.33 5.58
C LEU A 235 -3.33 -20.70 5.42
N ASN A 236 -4.01 -20.16 4.40
CA ASN A 236 -5.39 -20.53 4.12
C ASN A 236 -5.51 -22.02 3.75
N PHE A 237 -4.59 -22.54 2.93
CA PHE A 237 -4.52 -23.96 2.58
C PHE A 237 -4.26 -24.83 3.81
N ILE A 238 -3.23 -24.49 4.62
CA ILE A 238 -2.86 -25.23 5.83
C ILE A 238 -4.05 -25.29 6.81
N VAL A 239 -4.71 -24.16 7.07
CA VAL A 239 -5.88 -24.10 7.97
C VAL A 239 -7.03 -24.97 7.45
N GLN A 240 -7.37 -24.89 6.15
CA GLN A 240 -8.41 -25.73 5.54
C GLN A 240 -8.03 -27.22 5.56
N LYS A 241 -6.76 -27.55 5.33
CA LYS A 241 -6.25 -28.92 5.41
C LYS A 241 -6.38 -29.45 6.82
N CYS A 242 -6.00 -28.70 7.84
CA CYS A 242 -6.20 -29.07 9.24
C CYS A 242 -7.65 -29.37 9.56
N GLN A 243 -8.58 -28.52 9.10
CA GLN A 243 -10.01 -28.73 9.26
C GLN A 243 -10.48 -30.03 8.62
N SER A 244 -10.03 -30.30 7.38
CA SER A 244 -10.40 -31.54 6.66
C SER A 244 -9.86 -32.82 7.32
N LEU A 245 -8.71 -32.71 8.02
CA LEU A 245 -8.09 -33.83 8.73
C LEU A 245 -8.53 -33.92 10.21
N GLY A 246 -9.38 -33.03 10.68
CA GLY A 246 -9.86 -32.99 12.08
C GLY A 246 -8.74 -32.72 13.11
N ILE A 247 -7.70 -31.96 12.74
CA ILE A 247 -6.59 -31.58 13.63
C ILE A 247 -6.56 -30.05 13.85
N PRO A 248 -6.14 -29.56 15.03
CA PRO A 248 -5.94 -28.14 15.27
C PRO A 248 -4.71 -27.63 14.52
N CYS A 249 -4.80 -26.44 13.93
CA CYS A 249 -3.67 -25.76 13.28
C CYS A 249 -2.80 -25.07 14.35
N ARG A 250 -1.84 -25.77 14.94
CA ARG A 250 -1.04 -25.34 16.11
C ARG A 250 0.14 -24.44 15.77
N LEU A 251 -0.05 -23.45 14.92
CA LEU A 251 0.99 -22.48 14.55
C LEU A 251 1.17 -21.35 15.58
N GLY A 252 0.20 -21.12 16.45
CA GLY A 252 0.32 -20.11 17.50
C GLY A 252 1.28 -20.51 18.61
N ARG A 253 1.87 -19.54 19.31
CA ARG A 253 2.69 -19.77 20.50
C ARG A 253 1.91 -20.51 21.58
N GLY A 254 2.61 -21.35 22.33
CA GLY A 254 1.96 -22.22 23.31
C GLY A 254 1.01 -23.25 22.70
N GLY A 255 1.09 -23.53 21.42
CA GLY A 255 0.21 -24.46 20.70
C GLY A 255 -1.19 -23.91 20.42
N GLU A 256 -1.39 -22.60 20.52
CA GLU A 256 -2.65 -21.96 20.17
C GLU A 256 -2.99 -22.14 18.69
N THR A 257 -4.30 -22.22 18.39
CA THR A 257 -4.80 -22.51 17.05
C THR A 257 -4.77 -21.27 16.16
N ALA A 258 -4.14 -21.37 15.01
CA ALA A 258 -4.20 -20.35 13.95
C ALA A 258 -5.50 -20.46 13.15
N THR A 259 -5.98 -19.32 12.65
CA THR A 259 -7.17 -19.23 11.81
C THR A 259 -6.97 -18.24 10.67
N VAL A 260 -7.67 -18.47 9.56
CA VAL A 260 -7.75 -17.50 8.44
C VAL A 260 -9.20 -17.13 8.25
N LEU A 261 -9.50 -15.84 8.39
CA LEU A 261 -10.84 -15.30 8.29
C LEU A 261 -11.06 -14.68 6.91
N GLN A 262 -12.21 -14.94 6.30
CA GLN A 262 -12.71 -14.24 5.13
C GLN A 262 -13.75 -13.22 5.59
N PRO A 263 -13.48 -11.91 5.47
CA PRO A 263 -14.51 -10.91 5.78
C PRO A 263 -15.73 -11.03 4.85
N ASN A 264 -16.91 -10.70 5.36
CA ASN A 264 -18.17 -10.81 4.63
C ASN A 264 -18.35 -9.80 3.48
N LEU A 265 -17.47 -8.81 3.36
CA LEU A 265 -17.48 -7.83 2.27
C LEU A 265 -16.78 -8.40 1.03
N PRO A 266 -17.45 -8.44 -0.14
CA PRO A 266 -16.84 -8.91 -1.38
C PRO A 266 -15.55 -8.12 -1.70
N GLY A 267 -14.48 -8.86 -2.00
CA GLY A 267 -13.18 -8.24 -2.33
C GLY A 267 -12.30 -7.87 -1.15
N SER A 268 -12.76 -8.03 0.09
CA SER A 268 -11.91 -7.82 1.27
C SER A 268 -10.81 -8.89 1.35
N PRO A 269 -9.57 -8.51 1.71
CA PRO A 269 -8.49 -9.46 1.89
C PRO A 269 -8.76 -10.40 3.07
N ARG A 270 -8.24 -11.62 2.99
CA ARG A 270 -8.23 -12.55 4.13
C ARG A 270 -7.34 -12.03 5.24
N ILE A 271 -7.65 -12.43 6.46
CA ILE A 271 -6.92 -12.06 7.68
C ILE A 271 -6.45 -13.33 8.35
N ALA A 272 -5.14 -13.54 8.41
CA ALA A 272 -4.55 -14.59 9.22
C ALA A 272 -4.49 -14.15 10.69
N ARG A 273 -4.78 -15.06 11.60
CA ARG A 273 -4.61 -14.88 13.04
C ARG A 273 -3.79 -16.03 13.58
N VAL A 274 -2.54 -15.75 13.90
CA VAL A 274 -1.61 -16.70 14.51
C VAL A 274 -1.22 -16.14 15.88
N PRO A 275 -1.83 -16.60 16.98
CA PRO A 275 -1.57 -16.04 18.31
C PRO A 275 -0.09 -16.05 18.65
N GLY A 276 0.46 -14.89 18.99
CA GLY A 276 1.86 -14.71 19.36
C GLY A 276 2.86 -14.62 18.20
N ARG A 277 2.40 -14.66 16.94
CA ARG A 277 3.27 -14.49 15.75
C ARG A 277 2.63 -13.51 14.77
N ALA A 278 3.36 -12.47 14.38
CA ALA A 278 2.93 -11.57 13.32
C ALA A 278 2.98 -12.29 11.95
N VAL A 279 2.08 -11.96 11.03
CA VAL A 279 2.06 -12.57 9.69
C VAL A 279 2.24 -11.50 8.62
N PHE A 280 3.31 -11.60 7.84
CA PHE A 280 3.64 -10.64 6.79
C PHE A 280 3.56 -11.27 5.40
N ASP A 281 2.67 -10.74 4.58
CA ASP A 281 2.62 -11.04 3.15
C ASP A 281 3.53 -10.08 2.39
N GLY A 282 4.51 -10.61 1.63
CA GLY A 282 5.49 -9.81 0.90
C GLY A 282 4.84 -8.88 -0.13
N ILE A 283 3.79 -9.36 -0.83
CA ILE A 283 3.06 -8.55 -1.80
C ILE A 283 2.36 -7.37 -1.12
N ASP A 284 1.73 -7.62 0.02
CA ASP A 284 0.97 -6.58 0.73
C ASP A 284 1.90 -5.54 1.37
N LEU A 285 3.07 -5.96 1.87
CA LEU A 285 4.10 -5.04 2.40
C LEU A 285 4.69 -4.15 1.31
N LEU A 286 5.07 -4.73 0.16
CA LEU A 286 5.58 -3.95 -0.97
C LEU A 286 4.55 -2.91 -1.45
N LYS A 287 3.29 -3.31 -1.58
CA LYS A 287 2.20 -2.37 -1.93
C LYS A 287 1.98 -1.29 -0.88
N ALA A 288 2.06 -1.65 0.40
CA ALA A 288 1.95 -0.68 1.50
C ALA A 288 3.13 0.31 1.53
N GLY A 289 4.31 -0.10 1.06
CA GLY A 289 5.49 0.74 0.86
C GLY A 289 5.49 1.53 -0.46
N PHE A 290 4.41 1.43 -1.27
CA PHE A 290 4.28 2.06 -2.60
C PHE A 290 5.29 1.58 -3.65
N TRP A 291 5.82 0.36 -3.50
CA TRP A 291 6.58 -0.28 -4.55
C TRP A 291 5.67 -0.58 -5.76
N SER A 292 6.21 -0.42 -6.95
CA SER A 292 5.50 -0.65 -8.21
C SER A 292 6.33 -1.55 -9.11
N PHE A 293 5.73 -2.64 -9.58
CA PHE A 293 6.32 -3.62 -10.49
C PHE A 293 5.35 -3.91 -11.62
N ASP A 294 5.87 -4.36 -12.75
CA ASP A 294 5.02 -4.82 -13.87
C ASP A 294 4.13 -6.01 -13.45
N SER A 295 4.66 -6.87 -12.58
CA SER A 295 3.94 -7.96 -11.93
C SER A 295 4.43 -8.17 -10.51
N PHE A 296 3.51 -8.43 -9.57
CA PHE A 296 3.84 -8.85 -8.19
C PHE A 296 4.02 -10.37 -8.06
N SER A 297 4.36 -11.10 -9.14
CA SER A 297 4.81 -12.48 -9.01
C SER A 297 6.19 -12.51 -8.33
N LEU A 298 6.46 -13.55 -7.53
CA LEU A 298 7.75 -13.68 -6.85
C LEU A 298 8.91 -13.66 -7.84
N ASP A 299 8.74 -14.32 -8.98
CA ASP A 299 9.75 -14.35 -10.04
C ASP A 299 10.07 -12.96 -10.61
N ASN A 300 9.04 -12.17 -10.96
CA ASN A 300 9.24 -10.82 -11.50
C ASN A 300 9.89 -9.89 -10.46
N VAL A 301 9.40 -9.90 -9.23
CA VAL A 301 9.93 -9.02 -8.17
C VAL A 301 11.37 -9.40 -7.80
N SER A 302 11.68 -10.71 -7.73
CA SER A 302 13.06 -11.15 -7.47
C SER A 302 14.01 -10.78 -8.61
N HIS A 303 13.59 -10.88 -9.86
CA HIS A 303 14.40 -10.41 -10.99
C HIS A 303 14.66 -8.90 -10.93
N GLU A 304 13.63 -8.09 -10.66
CA GLU A 304 13.79 -6.63 -10.62
C GLU A 304 14.62 -6.14 -9.42
N LEU A 305 14.46 -6.74 -8.23
CA LEU A 305 15.15 -6.30 -7.02
C LEU A 305 16.51 -6.97 -6.79
N LEU A 306 16.65 -8.24 -7.15
CA LEU A 306 17.79 -9.09 -6.79
C LEU A 306 18.64 -9.47 -8.01
N GLY A 307 18.13 -9.32 -9.24
CA GLY A 307 18.76 -9.80 -10.46
C GLY A 307 18.74 -11.33 -10.62
N THR A 308 17.99 -12.04 -9.76
CA THR A 308 17.83 -13.51 -9.78
C THR A 308 16.36 -13.88 -9.72
N GLY A 309 16.00 -15.11 -10.13
CA GLY A 309 14.62 -15.57 -10.16
C GLY A 309 14.42 -16.99 -9.63
N LYS A 310 13.24 -17.53 -9.88
CA LYS A 310 12.86 -18.89 -9.53
C LYS A 310 13.62 -19.93 -10.34
N LEU A 311 13.74 -21.15 -9.81
CA LEU A 311 14.34 -22.28 -10.53
C LEU A 311 13.46 -22.79 -11.67
N ILE A 312 12.13 -22.56 -11.61
CA ILE A 312 11.16 -22.92 -12.66
C ILE A 312 10.42 -21.64 -13.07
N SER A 313 10.65 -21.14 -14.28
CA SER A 313 10.20 -19.81 -14.74
C SER A 313 8.96 -19.80 -15.65
N SER A 314 8.53 -20.93 -16.25
CA SER A 314 7.37 -20.95 -17.16
C SER A 314 6.08 -21.29 -16.43
N GLU A 315 5.05 -20.39 -16.47
CA GLU A 315 3.76 -20.61 -15.81
C GLU A 315 2.95 -21.77 -16.41
N GLN A 316 3.10 -22.06 -17.70
CA GLN A 316 2.30 -23.06 -18.41
C GLN A 316 2.64 -24.50 -18.03
N ASP A 317 3.91 -24.78 -17.72
CA ASP A 317 4.37 -26.12 -17.36
C ASP A 317 4.57 -26.32 -15.86
N LYS A 318 4.43 -25.26 -15.06
CA LYS A 318 4.75 -25.27 -13.61
C LYS A 318 4.01 -26.37 -12.84
N VAL A 319 2.70 -26.49 -12.99
CA VAL A 319 1.90 -27.51 -12.28
C VAL A 319 2.27 -28.92 -12.73
N ALA A 320 2.50 -29.12 -14.02
CA ALA A 320 2.93 -30.40 -14.57
C ALA A 320 4.31 -30.76 -14.04
N GLU A 321 5.24 -29.81 -14.01
CA GLU A 321 6.59 -30.00 -13.53
C GLU A 321 6.64 -30.28 -12.01
N ILE A 322 5.89 -29.56 -11.19
CA ILE A 322 5.78 -29.84 -9.73
C ILE A 322 5.23 -31.28 -9.52
N ASN A 323 4.21 -31.68 -10.26
CA ASN A 323 3.67 -33.03 -10.16
C ASN A 323 4.68 -34.10 -10.62
N ARG A 324 5.47 -33.83 -11.66
CA ARG A 324 6.55 -34.71 -12.15
C ARG A 324 7.63 -34.84 -11.07
N LEU A 325 8.13 -33.71 -10.55
CA LEU A 325 9.17 -33.70 -9.52
C LEU A 325 8.72 -34.40 -8.23
N PHE A 326 7.47 -34.20 -7.80
CA PHE A 326 6.93 -34.90 -6.64
C PHE A 326 6.92 -36.42 -6.83
N LYS A 327 6.69 -36.91 -8.04
CA LYS A 327 6.67 -38.32 -8.35
C LYS A 327 8.08 -38.89 -8.52
N ASP A 328 8.92 -38.20 -9.30
CA ASP A 328 10.15 -38.76 -9.87
C ASP A 328 11.44 -38.21 -9.15
N ASP A 329 11.40 -36.99 -8.60
CA ASP A 329 12.56 -36.34 -7.98
C ASP A 329 12.14 -35.36 -6.84
N LYS A 330 11.73 -35.94 -5.70
CA LYS A 330 11.34 -35.13 -4.53
C LYS A 330 12.44 -34.23 -3.98
N PRO A 331 13.74 -34.64 -3.97
CA PRO A 331 14.81 -33.74 -3.57
C PRO A 331 14.90 -32.46 -4.42
N GLN A 332 14.73 -32.56 -5.74
CA GLN A 332 14.71 -31.37 -6.60
C GLN A 332 13.47 -30.49 -6.33
N LEU A 333 12.31 -31.08 -6.02
CA LEU A 333 11.13 -30.31 -5.58
C LEU A 333 11.39 -29.60 -4.26
N ALA A 334 12.14 -30.19 -3.34
CA ALA A 334 12.53 -29.56 -2.09
C ALA A 334 13.49 -28.38 -2.31
N ASP A 335 14.47 -28.51 -3.23
CA ASP A 335 15.35 -27.41 -3.64
C ASP A 335 14.55 -26.23 -4.22
N TYR A 336 13.53 -26.53 -5.02
CA TYR A 336 12.63 -25.51 -5.56
C TYR A 336 11.81 -24.83 -4.46
N ASN A 337 11.17 -25.60 -3.58
CA ASN A 337 10.29 -25.09 -2.54
C ASN A 337 11.06 -24.19 -1.52
N ILE A 338 12.28 -24.60 -1.08
CA ILE A 338 13.10 -23.81 -0.17
C ILE A 338 13.64 -22.53 -0.84
N ARG A 339 13.92 -22.57 -2.16
CA ARG A 339 14.35 -21.39 -2.91
C ARG A 339 13.29 -20.30 -2.90
N ASP A 340 12.01 -20.64 -3.00
CA ASP A 340 10.93 -19.66 -2.88
C ASP A 340 10.94 -18.95 -1.50
N CYS A 341 11.19 -19.67 -0.41
CA CYS A 341 11.37 -19.08 0.92
C CYS A 341 12.61 -18.17 1.02
N THR A 342 13.73 -18.58 0.47
CA THR A 342 14.97 -17.77 0.51
C THR A 342 14.84 -16.50 -0.33
N LEU A 343 14.19 -16.57 -1.49
CA LEU A 343 13.88 -15.37 -2.30
C LEU A 343 13.00 -14.37 -1.53
N VAL A 344 12.01 -14.86 -0.78
CA VAL A 344 11.20 -13.98 0.07
C VAL A 344 12.07 -13.29 1.11
N ASN A 345 12.95 -14.02 1.81
CA ASN A 345 13.86 -13.44 2.79
C ASN A 345 14.78 -12.38 2.16
N GLU A 346 15.38 -12.67 1.00
CA GLU A 346 16.24 -11.75 0.26
C GLU A 346 15.48 -10.45 -0.15
N ILE A 347 14.23 -10.56 -0.62
CA ILE A 347 13.38 -9.41 -0.95
C ILE A 347 13.08 -8.58 0.31
N PHE A 348 12.71 -9.23 1.42
CA PHE A 348 12.42 -8.54 2.68
C PHE A 348 13.61 -7.73 3.19
N GLN A 349 14.82 -8.29 3.09
CA GLN A 349 16.06 -7.60 3.45
C GLN A 349 16.38 -6.45 2.47
N LYS A 350 16.31 -6.72 1.15
CA LYS A 350 16.64 -5.73 0.12
C LYS A 350 15.75 -4.49 0.14
N ALA A 351 14.46 -4.68 0.48
CA ALA A 351 13.47 -3.63 0.51
C ALA A 351 13.16 -3.10 1.93
N ASP A 352 13.92 -3.51 2.95
CA ASP A 352 13.75 -3.14 4.37
C ASP A 352 12.30 -3.29 4.88
N LEU A 353 11.59 -4.35 4.45
CA LEU A 353 10.16 -4.48 4.69
C LEU A 353 9.79 -4.66 6.17
N LEU A 354 10.61 -5.38 6.94
CA LEU A 354 10.38 -5.53 8.39
C LEU A 354 10.58 -4.21 9.13
N ALA A 355 11.63 -3.46 8.81
CA ALA A 355 11.88 -2.15 9.39
C ALA A 355 10.71 -1.19 9.08
N PHE A 356 10.22 -1.19 7.84
CA PHE A 356 9.04 -0.43 7.45
C PHE A 356 7.80 -0.81 8.28
N ALA A 357 7.50 -2.10 8.46
CA ALA A 357 6.36 -2.58 9.25
C ALA A 357 6.46 -2.18 10.73
N ILE A 358 7.64 -2.33 11.34
CA ILE A 358 7.94 -1.93 12.72
C ILE A 358 7.72 -0.42 12.90
N GLN A 359 8.32 0.40 12.04
CA GLN A 359 8.18 1.86 12.12
C GLN A 359 6.73 2.29 11.95
N ARG A 360 6.00 1.67 11.03
CA ARG A 360 4.57 1.93 10.84
C ARG A 360 3.74 1.61 12.09
N ALA A 361 3.97 0.48 12.74
CA ALA A 361 3.31 0.11 13.99
C ALA A 361 3.66 1.10 15.13
N ASN A 362 4.93 1.49 15.25
CA ASN A 362 5.40 2.49 16.21
C ASN A 362 4.72 3.86 16.04
N LEU A 363 4.47 4.27 14.80
CA LEU A 363 3.85 5.56 14.51
C LEU A 363 2.32 5.53 14.73
N THR A 364 1.66 4.44 14.37
CA THR A 364 0.19 4.38 14.29
C THR A 364 -0.48 3.67 15.46
N GLY A 365 0.26 2.83 16.20
CA GLY A 365 -0.32 1.91 17.19
C GLY A 365 -1.19 0.81 16.58
N LEU A 366 -1.17 0.59 15.26
CA LEU A 366 -1.80 -0.57 14.65
C LEU A 366 -1.06 -1.86 15.01
N ALA A 367 -1.74 -3.00 14.92
CA ALA A 367 -1.06 -4.29 15.04
C ALA A 367 0.02 -4.41 13.96
N LEU A 368 1.13 -5.07 14.31
CA LEU A 368 2.35 -5.12 13.50
C LEU A 368 2.10 -5.67 12.08
N ASP A 369 1.23 -6.64 11.96
CA ASP A 369 0.82 -7.30 10.71
C ASP A 369 -0.40 -6.66 10.02
N ARG A 370 -0.93 -5.56 10.56
CA ARG A 370 -2.06 -4.84 9.96
C ARG A 370 -1.57 -3.76 9.00
N LEU A 371 -1.39 -4.11 7.74
CA LEU A 371 -0.83 -3.22 6.70
C LEU A 371 -1.82 -2.20 6.14
N GLY A 372 -3.11 -2.50 6.10
CA GLY A 372 -4.17 -1.56 5.74
C GLY A 372 -4.73 -0.79 6.94
N GLY A 373 -5.68 0.13 6.69
CA GLY A 373 -6.47 0.76 7.74
C GLY A 373 -5.96 2.12 8.21
N SER A 374 -5.72 3.04 7.26
CA SER A 374 -5.39 4.44 7.58
C SER A 374 -6.44 5.09 8.50
N VAL A 375 -7.73 4.72 8.36
CA VAL A 375 -8.80 5.18 9.27
C VAL A 375 -8.54 4.71 10.70
N ALA A 376 -8.18 3.45 10.91
CA ALA A 376 -7.89 2.94 12.26
C ALA A 376 -6.58 3.52 12.82
N ALA A 377 -5.59 3.83 11.97
CA ALA A 377 -4.40 4.55 12.38
C ALA A 377 -4.76 5.97 12.88
N PHE A 378 -5.62 6.65 12.13
CA PHE A 378 -6.13 7.96 12.52
C PHE A 378 -6.87 7.88 13.87
N ASP A 379 -7.81 6.94 14.03
CA ASP A 379 -8.54 6.74 15.28
C ASP A 379 -7.60 6.49 16.47
N ASN A 380 -6.60 5.62 16.32
CA ASN A 380 -5.62 5.34 17.38
C ASN A 380 -4.84 6.58 17.83
N LEU A 381 -4.56 7.49 16.91
CA LEU A 381 -3.82 8.71 17.20
C LEU A 381 -4.72 9.83 17.71
N TYR A 382 -5.92 9.95 17.17
CA TYR A 382 -6.83 11.07 17.40
C TYR A 382 -7.73 10.87 18.63
N LEU A 383 -8.40 9.72 18.79
CA LEU A 383 -9.37 9.46 19.87
C LEU A 383 -8.80 9.71 21.28
N PRO A 384 -7.61 9.19 21.66
CA PRO A 384 -7.11 9.43 23.02
C PRO A 384 -6.82 10.90 23.31
N ARG A 385 -6.47 11.68 22.29
CA ARG A 385 -6.28 13.14 22.42
C ARG A 385 -7.62 13.86 22.51
N LEU A 386 -8.62 13.42 21.75
CA LEU A 386 -9.98 13.94 21.79
C LEU A 386 -10.60 13.75 23.19
N HIS A 387 -10.42 12.57 23.81
CA HIS A 387 -10.89 12.31 25.16
C HIS A 387 -10.23 13.22 26.19
N ARG A 388 -8.94 13.52 26.04
CA ARG A 388 -8.25 14.45 26.94
C ARG A 388 -8.65 15.91 26.73
N ALA A 389 -9.15 16.23 25.54
CA ALA A 389 -9.78 17.51 25.25
C ALA A 389 -11.23 17.62 25.78
N GLY A 390 -11.78 16.52 26.34
CA GLY A 390 -13.10 16.49 26.95
C GLY A 390 -14.24 16.03 26.04
N TYR A 391 -13.94 15.44 24.86
CA TYR A 391 -14.94 15.04 23.88
C TYR A 391 -14.87 13.57 23.53
N VAL A 392 -15.99 13.03 23.01
CA VAL A 392 -16.10 11.70 22.42
C VAL A 392 -16.54 11.79 20.96
N ALA A 393 -16.14 10.79 20.18
CA ALA A 393 -16.45 10.73 18.76
C ALA A 393 -17.71 9.92 18.46
N PRO A 394 -18.41 10.17 17.33
CA PRO A 394 -19.50 9.32 16.89
C PRO A 394 -19.01 7.93 16.45
N ASP A 395 -19.94 6.97 16.30
CA ASP A 395 -19.67 5.70 15.63
C ASP A 395 -19.34 5.91 14.13
N VAL A 396 -18.61 4.98 13.53
CA VAL A 396 -18.39 4.94 12.07
C VAL A 396 -19.73 4.79 11.36
N ASN A 397 -19.90 5.48 10.23
CA ASN A 397 -21.15 5.53 9.42
C ASN A 397 -22.36 6.20 10.11
N SER A 398 -22.19 6.88 11.22
CA SER A 398 -23.27 7.66 11.86
C SER A 398 -23.66 8.92 11.04
N ARG A 399 -22.78 9.37 10.14
CA ARG A 399 -22.97 10.50 9.23
C ARG A 399 -22.66 10.07 7.80
N SER A 400 -23.62 10.22 6.89
CA SER A 400 -23.42 10.03 5.45
C SER A 400 -24.16 11.14 4.70
N ASP A 401 -23.48 12.26 4.47
CA ASP A 401 -24.08 13.38 3.74
C ASP A 401 -24.10 13.16 2.21
N GLY A 402 -23.56 12.04 1.75
CA GLY A 402 -23.64 11.56 0.35
C GLY A 402 -22.93 12.43 -0.70
N LEU A 403 -22.39 13.58 -0.30
CA LEU A 403 -21.75 14.52 -1.20
C LEU A 403 -20.22 14.38 -1.13
N GLY A 404 -19.60 14.00 -2.26
CA GLY A 404 -18.15 13.90 -2.37
C GLY A 404 -17.47 15.27 -2.35
N SER A 405 -16.22 15.31 -1.87
CA SER A 405 -15.34 16.46 -2.07
C SER A 405 -14.72 16.41 -3.48
N PRO A 406 -14.44 17.56 -4.12
CA PRO A 406 -13.65 17.58 -5.35
C PRO A 406 -12.28 16.95 -5.09
N GLY A 407 -11.73 16.24 -6.07
CA GLY A 407 -10.37 15.70 -6.01
C GLY A 407 -9.29 16.78 -6.13
N GLY A 408 -8.04 16.37 -6.27
CA GLY A 408 -6.92 17.27 -6.54
C GLY A 408 -7.14 18.06 -7.83
N TYR A 409 -6.71 19.31 -7.84
CA TYR A 409 -6.84 20.19 -9.00
C TYR A 409 -5.82 19.80 -10.07
N VAL A 410 -6.30 19.65 -11.30
CA VAL A 410 -5.46 19.47 -12.47
C VAL A 410 -5.76 20.60 -13.43
N MET A 411 -4.76 21.47 -13.64
CA MET A 411 -4.88 22.60 -14.55
C MET A 411 -5.09 22.13 -15.98
N ASP A 412 -5.67 23.00 -16.82
CA ASP A 412 -5.62 22.81 -18.25
C ASP A 412 -4.16 22.98 -18.70
N SER A 413 -3.69 22.07 -19.53
CA SER A 413 -2.31 22.11 -20.00
C SER A 413 -2.22 22.83 -21.35
N VAL A 414 -1.10 23.48 -21.59
CA VAL A 414 -0.73 24.06 -22.88
C VAL A 414 0.07 23.00 -23.66
N PRO A 415 -0.51 22.40 -24.73
CA PRO A 415 0.19 21.38 -25.48
C PRO A 415 1.37 21.97 -26.27
N GLY A 416 2.46 21.24 -26.38
CA GLY A 416 3.65 21.72 -27.07
C GLY A 416 4.87 20.84 -26.85
N LEU A 417 5.93 21.19 -27.59
CA LEU A 417 7.28 20.67 -27.39
C LEU A 417 8.15 21.84 -26.89
N TYR A 418 8.61 21.73 -25.66
CA TYR A 418 9.30 22.82 -24.96
C TYR A 418 10.74 22.46 -24.62
N LYS A 419 11.60 23.49 -24.54
CA LYS A 419 12.90 23.44 -23.87
C LYS A 419 12.74 24.09 -22.49
N ASN A 420 13.58 23.66 -21.54
CA ASN A 420 13.69 24.27 -20.21
C ASN A 420 12.34 24.50 -19.48
N VAL A 421 11.76 23.42 -19.02
CA VAL A 421 10.59 23.45 -18.15
C VAL A 421 11.01 23.09 -16.72
N LEU A 422 10.73 23.98 -15.78
CA LEU A 422 11.01 23.78 -14.35
C LEU A 422 9.76 23.28 -13.64
N VAL A 423 9.94 22.37 -12.67
CA VAL A 423 8.88 21.92 -11.80
C VAL A 423 9.11 22.49 -10.40
N LEU A 424 8.11 23.26 -9.95
CA LEU A 424 8.02 23.72 -8.56
C LEU A 424 6.92 22.89 -7.88
N ASP A 425 7.28 22.18 -6.81
CA ASP A 425 6.40 21.25 -6.10
C ASP A 425 6.17 21.67 -4.64
N PHE A 426 4.92 21.59 -4.20
CA PHE A 426 4.59 21.85 -2.80
C PHE A 426 4.84 20.60 -1.95
N LYS A 427 5.81 20.68 -1.07
CA LYS A 427 6.16 19.59 -0.17
C LYS A 427 5.00 19.16 0.71
N SER A 428 4.47 17.96 0.45
CA SER A 428 3.35 17.39 1.19
C SER A 428 2.16 18.39 1.33
N LEU A 429 1.64 18.91 0.21
CA LEU A 429 0.68 20.01 0.14
C LEU A 429 -0.49 19.87 1.14
N TYR A 430 -1.18 18.73 1.17
CA TYR A 430 -2.35 18.57 2.04
C TYR A 430 -2.00 18.57 3.55
N PRO A 431 -0.97 17.89 4.02
CA PRO A 431 -0.46 18.10 5.39
C PRO A 431 -0.09 19.54 5.71
N SER A 432 0.56 20.26 4.78
CA SER A 432 0.89 21.68 4.97
C SER A 432 -0.36 22.56 5.07
N ILE A 433 -1.38 22.30 4.25
CA ILE A 433 -2.69 22.97 4.32
C ILE A 433 -3.37 22.73 5.68
N ILE A 434 -3.39 21.48 6.15
CA ILE A 434 -4.01 21.14 7.44
C ILE A 434 -3.33 21.91 8.58
N ARG A 435 -2.00 22.00 8.59
CA ARG A 435 -1.24 22.77 9.58
C ARG A 435 -1.50 24.27 9.48
N THR A 436 -1.38 24.81 8.28
CA THR A 436 -1.50 26.26 8.04
C THR A 436 -2.89 26.80 8.36
N PHE A 437 -3.94 26.06 8.01
CA PHE A 437 -5.33 26.51 8.14
C PHE A 437 -6.07 25.83 9.29
N PHE A 438 -5.37 25.18 10.22
CA PHE A 438 -5.91 24.52 11.41
C PHE A 438 -7.08 23.59 11.14
N ILE A 439 -7.07 22.87 9.98
CA ILE A 439 -8.17 21.99 9.58
C ILE A 439 -8.20 20.78 10.50
N ASP A 440 -9.25 20.67 11.29
CA ASP A 440 -9.37 19.70 12.37
C ASP A 440 -10.84 19.34 12.65
N PRO A 441 -11.19 18.04 12.90
CA PRO A 441 -12.55 17.65 13.27
C PRO A 441 -13.08 18.33 14.54
N MET A 442 -12.30 18.42 15.61
CA MET A 442 -12.68 19.11 16.84
C MET A 442 -12.75 20.62 16.62
N GLY A 443 -11.78 21.21 15.91
CA GLY A 443 -11.76 22.61 15.57
C GLY A 443 -12.94 23.07 14.71
N LEU A 444 -13.43 22.18 13.84
CA LEU A 444 -14.66 22.42 13.07
C LEU A 444 -15.92 22.40 13.96
N ALA A 445 -15.98 21.49 14.92
CA ALA A 445 -17.14 21.35 15.80
C ALA A 445 -17.20 22.44 16.89
N VAL A 446 -16.04 22.96 17.33
CA VAL A 446 -15.93 23.97 18.39
C VAL A 446 -15.05 25.14 17.89
N PRO A 447 -15.56 25.97 16.97
CA PRO A 447 -14.74 26.95 16.25
C PRO A 447 -14.26 28.15 17.10
N GLY A 448 -14.87 28.40 18.27
CA GLY A 448 -14.50 29.54 19.15
C GLY A 448 -14.96 30.89 18.60
N ASP A 449 -14.39 31.99 19.22
CA ASP A 449 -14.85 33.37 18.94
C ASP A 449 -14.17 34.03 17.72
N ASN A 450 -12.96 33.54 17.32
CA ASN A 450 -12.21 34.08 16.16
C ASN A 450 -11.75 32.93 15.23
N PRO A 451 -12.68 32.24 14.58
CA PRO A 451 -12.36 31.10 13.75
C PRO A 451 -11.73 31.49 12.42
N LEU A 452 -10.96 30.56 11.85
CA LEU A 452 -10.41 30.68 10.52
C LEU A 452 -11.40 30.11 9.49
N PRO A 453 -11.76 30.86 8.42
CA PRO A 453 -12.70 30.38 7.42
C PRO A 453 -12.09 29.26 6.56
N GLY A 454 -12.87 28.19 6.35
CA GLY A 454 -12.63 27.13 5.39
C GLY A 454 -13.55 27.25 4.17
N PHE A 455 -13.90 26.09 3.58
CA PHE A 455 -14.84 26.00 2.47
C PHE A 455 -16.13 25.26 2.88
N VAL A 456 -17.23 25.51 2.15
CA VAL A 456 -18.54 24.95 2.47
C VAL A 456 -19.00 25.36 3.87
N ASP A 457 -18.89 26.66 4.13
CA ASP A 457 -19.24 27.29 5.42
C ASP A 457 -18.52 26.69 6.65
N ALA A 458 -17.35 26.06 6.42
CA ALA A 458 -16.52 25.58 7.51
C ALA A 458 -15.82 26.74 8.24
N MET A 459 -15.77 26.64 9.57
CA MET A 459 -15.00 27.53 10.45
C MET A 459 -14.14 26.69 11.39
N PHE A 460 -12.84 26.99 11.48
CA PHE A 460 -11.89 26.20 12.24
C PHE A 460 -11.34 27.01 13.43
N ALA A 461 -11.29 26.39 14.60
CA ALA A 461 -10.68 26.98 15.79
C ALA A 461 -9.17 27.21 15.57
N ARG A 462 -8.67 28.36 16.02
CA ARG A 462 -7.23 28.67 15.98
C ARG A 462 -6.43 28.04 17.11
N ASP A 463 -7.06 27.79 18.25
CA ASP A 463 -6.45 27.35 19.51
C ASP A 463 -6.87 25.94 19.95
N LYS A 464 -7.98 25.41 19.41
CA LYS A 464 -8.56 24.11 19.79
C LYS A 464 -8.55 23.14 18.62
N HIS A 465 -7.41 22.52 18.38
CA HIS A 465 -7.21 21.56 17.30
C HIS A 465 -6.25 20.44 17.74
N ILE A 466 -6.37 19.28 17.13
CA ILE A 466 -5.56 18.08 17.42
C ILE A 466 -4.73 17.69 16.19
N LEU A 467 -5.36 17.63 15.01
CA LEU A 467 -4.73 17.12 13.80
C LEU A 467 -3.53 17.95 13.31
N PRO A 468 -3.55 19.29 13.32
CA PRO A 468 -2.37 20.09 12.99
C PRO A 468 -1.15 19.74 13.85
N GLY A 469 -1.32 19.61 15.17
CA GLY A 469 -0.25 19.19 16.07
C GLY A 469 0.25 17.76 15.82
N LEU A 470 -0.64 16.82 15.48
CA LEU A 470 -0.23 15.47 15.08
C LEU A 470 0.62 15.46 13.81
N ILE A 471 0.26 16.27 12.82
CA ILE A 471 1.05 16.41 11.58
C ILE A 471 2.40 17.05 11.89
N GLU A 472 2.46 18.04 12.77
CA GLU A 472 3.72 18.67 13.19
C GLU A 472 4.66 17.67 13.88
N GLU A 473 4.14 16.87 14.84
CA GLU A 473 4.90 15.77 15.47
C GLU A 473 5.47 14.80 14.42
N LEU A 474 4.65 14.38 13.44
CA LEU A 474 5.06 13.48 12.37
C LEU A 474 6.08 14.14 11.43
N TRP A 475 5.92 15.42 11.14
CA TRP A 475 6.83 16.16 10.27
C TRP A 475 8.23 16.26 10.90
N ALA A 476 8.31 16.67 12.15
CA ALA A 476 9.56 16.74 12.90
C ALA A 476 10.25 15.35 12.97
N ALA A 477 9.46 14.30 13.21
CA ALA A 477 9.97 12.91 13.20
C ALA A 477 10.51 12.50 11.81
N ARG A 478 9.86 12.93 10.71
CA ARG A 478 10.32 12.68 9.34
C ARG A 478 11.63 13.40 9.02
N ASP A 479 11.75 14.64 9.41
CA ASP A 479 12.98 15.40 9.16
C ASP A 479 14.16 14.81 9.95
N LYS A 480 13.93 14.40 11.20
CA LYS A 480 14.90 13.61 11.97
C LYS A 480 15.29 12.31 11.26
N ALA A 481 14.32 11.54 10.76
CA ALA A 481 14.57 10.29 10.03
C ALA A 481 15.40 10.51 8.75
N LYS A 482 15.18 11.63 8.05
CA LYS A 482 15.99 12.00 6.87
C LYS A 482 17.44 12.31 7.26
N LEU A 483 17.65 13.07 8.35
CA LEU A 483 18.98 13.39 8.87
C LEU A 483 19.74 12.12 9.30
N GLU A 484 19.05 11.18 9.93
CA GLU A 484 19.59 9.89 10.38
C GLU A 484 19.69 8.86 9.23
N LYS A 485 19.29 9.23 8.00
CA LYS A 485 19.24 8.35 6.82
C LYS A 485 18.38 7.09 7.03
N ASN A 486 17.37 7.17 7.90
CA ASN A 486 16.41 6.10 8.14
C ASN A 486 15.29 6.14 7.09
N ALA A 487 15.55 5.53 5.93
CA ALA A 487 14.62 5.53 4.80
C ALA A 487 13.28 4.84 5.11
N PRO A 488 13.22 3.67 5.77
CA PRO A 488 11.95 3.03 6.14
C PRO A 488 11.07 3.92 7.02
N LEU A 489 11.64 4.57 8.03
CA LEU A 489 10.91 5.49 8.92
C LEU A 489 10.40 6.71 8.16
N SER A 490 11.27 7.36 7.37
CA SER A 490 10.89 8.53 6.56
C SER A 490 9.74 8.20 5.60
N GLN A 491 9.80 7.03 4.95
CA GLN A 491 8.74 6.56 4.04
C GLN A 491 7.43 6.27 4.78
N ALA A 492 7.50 5.56 5.91
CA ALA A 492 6.30 5.25 6.72
C ALA A 492 5.59 6.53 7.17
N ILE A 493 6.34 7.53 7.65
CA ILE A 493 5.78 8.82 8.08
C ILE A 493 5.12 9.55 6.90
N LYS A 494 5.80 9.62 5.74
CA LYS A 494 5.26 10.25 4.52
C LYS A 494 3.91 9.65 4.13
N ILE A 495 3.81 8.32 4.16
CA ILE A 495 2.59 7.59 3.81
C ILE A 495 1.45 7.92 4.78
N ILE A 496 1.74 7.92 6.10
CA ILE A 496 0.73 8.20 7.14
C ILE A 496 0.20 9.62 7.00
N MET A 497 1.09 10.62 6.91
CA MET A 497 0.71 12.03 6.77
C MET A 497 -0.17 12.27 5.54
N ASN A 498 0.23 11.74 4.38
CA ASN A 498 -0.53 11.90 3.14
C ASN A 498 -1.88 11.17 3.17
N SER A 499 -2.02 10.10 3.98
CA SER A 499 -3.27 9.35 4.10
C SER A 499 -4.36 10.10 4.86
N PHE A 500 -4.03 11.07 5.71
CA PHE A 500 -5.01 11.75 6.57
C PHE A 500 -6.09 12.52 5.80
N TYR A 501 -5.72 13.16 4.69
CA TYR A 501 -6.72 13.74 3.78
C TYR A 501 -7.71 12.68 3.27
N GLY A 502 -7.20 11.56 2.74
CA GLY A 502 -8.04 10.46 2.25
C GLY A 502 -8.92 9.85 3.34
N VAL A 503 -8.43 9.79 4.57
CA VAL A 503 -9.19 9.35 5.74
C VAL A 503 -10.38 10.26 6.01
N LEU A 504 -10.16 11.57 6.10
CA LEU A 504 -11.23 12.55 6.35
C LEU A 504 -12.25 12.65 5.21
N GLY A 505 -11.86 12.25 4.00
CA GLY A 505 -12.69 12.22 2.79
C GLY A 505 -13.44 10.89 2.54
N THR A 506 -13.33 9.90 3.44
CA THR A 506 -14.01 8.60 3.28
C THR A 506 -15.14 8.41 4.28
N THR A 507 -16.28 7.89 3.82
CA THR A 507 -17.45 7.56 4.67
C THR A 507 -17.15 6.49 5.74
N GLY A 508 -16.08 5.73 5.58
CA GLY A 508 -15.59 4.79 6.58
C GLY A 508 -14.89 5.45 7.78
N CYS A 509 -14.69 6.77 7.78
CA CYS A 509 -14.14 7.52 8.89
C CYS A 509 -15.26 8.12 9.75
N ARG A 510 -15.15 8.01 11.08
CA ARG A 510 -16.12 8.60 12.02
C ARG A 510 -16.18 10.15 12.00
N PHE A 511 -15.10 10.76 11.52
CA PHE A 511 -14.95 12.21 11.35
C PHE A 511 -15.20 12.64 9.89
N TYR A 512 -15.75 11.77 9.05
CA TYR A 512 -16.07 12.15 7.67
C TYR A 512 -16.94 13.40 7.64
N SER A 513 -16.48 14.40 6.88
CA SER A 513 -17.20 15.65 6.66
C SER A 513 -16.81 16.24 5.31
N GLN A 514 -17.81 16.62 4.51
CA GLN A 514 -17.60 17.34 3.27
C GLN A 514 -16.84 18.66 3.52
N GLN A 515 -17.13 19.32 4.63
CA GLN A 515 -16.48 20.58 5.02
C GLN A 515 -14.97 20.40 5.23
N LEU A 516 -14.55 19.35 5.96
CA LEU A 516 -13.15 19.02 6.17
C LEU A 516 -12.44 18.70 4.86
N ALA A 517 -12.97 17.76 4.09
CA ALA A 517 -12.36 17.31 2.84
C ALA A 517 -12.31 18.43 1.79
N SER A 518 -13.41 19.22 1.65
CA SER A 518 -13.46 20.35 0.72
C SER A 518 -12.54 21.48 1.14
N SER A 519 -12.40 21.74 2.44
CA SER A 519 -11.47 22.76 2.93
C SER A 519 -10.02 22.44 2.58
N ILE A 520 -9.63 21.15 2.62
CA ILE A 520 -8.29 20.74 2.21
C ILE A 520 -8.12 20.87 0.69
N THR A 521 -9.02 20.29 -0.10
CA THR A 521 -8.85 20.24 -1.56
C THR A 521 -9.03 21.59 -2.24
N ARG A 522 -10.06 22.36 -1.86
CA ARG A 522 -10.29 23.70 -2.45
C ARG A 522 -9.23 24.69 -2.05
N ARG A 523 -8.65 24.57 -0.82
CA ARG A 523 -7.49 25.36 -0.47
C ARG A 523 -6.28 24.99 -1.31
N GLY A 524 -6.09 23.70 -1.62
CA GLY A 524 -5.09 23.27 -2.60
C GLY A 524 -5.31 23.84 -3.99
N HIS A 525 -6.58 23.88 -4.47
CA HIS A 525 -6.92 24.53 -5.76
C HIS A 525 -6.54 26.01 -5.75
N GLU A 526 -6.90 26.72 -4.69
CA GLU A 526 -6.56 28.14 -4.51
C GLU A 526 -5.05 28.36 -4.53
N ILE A 527 -4.30 27.58 -3.75
CA ILE A 527 -2.85 27.70 -3.64
C ILE A 527 -2.19 27.49 -5.03
N ILE A 528 -2.52 26.43 -5.73
CA ILE A 528 -1.94 26.14 -7.04
C ILE A 528 -2.31 27.23 -8.08
N THR A 529 -3.57 27.69 -8.10
CA THR A 529 -4.01 28.72 -9.03
C THR A 529 -3.33 30.06 -8.77
N ARG A 530 -3.26 30.49 -7.49
CA ARG A 530 -2.63 31.75 -7.13
C ARG A 530 -1.10 31.70 -7.31
N SER A 531 -0.48 30.54 -7.08
CA SER A 531 0.96 30.34 -7.38
C SER A 531 1.23 30.48 -8.88
N ARG A 532 0.36 29.90 -9.74
CA ARG A 532 0.44 30.10 -11.19
C ARG A 532 0.38 31.58 -11.53
N ASP A 533 -0.67 32.26 -11.06
CA ASP A 533 -0.92 33.68 -11.40
C ASP A 533 0.27 34.53 -10.98
N TRP A 534 0.83 34.32 -9.78
CA TRP A 534 2.02 35.00 -9.29
C TRP A 534 3.27 34.72 -10.16
N ILE A 535 3.51 33.46 -10.58
CA ILE A 535 4.64 33.10 -11.44
C ILE A 535 4.49 33.74 -12.83
N GLU A 536 3.30 33.79 -13.38
CA GLU A 536 3.01 34.45 -14.66
C GLU A 536 3.22 35.97 -14.60
N GLU A 537 2.93 36.59 -13.46
CA GLU A 537 3.26 38.01 -13.20
C GLU A 537 4.79 38.25 -13.15
N GLN A 538 5.59 37.25 -12.80
CA GLN A 538 7.05 37.32 -12.91
C GLN A 538 7.56 37.15 -14.34
N GLY A 539 6.68 36.94 -15.33
CA GLY A 539 7.00 36.81 -16.75
C GLY A 539 7.29 35.39 -17.23
N PHE A 540 6.99 34.38 -16.44
CA PHE A 540 7.20 32.97 -16.79
C PHE A 540 5.87 32.25 -16.99
N PRO A 541 5.53 31.77 -18.22
CA PRO A 541 4.31 31.03 -18.46
C PRO A 541 4.26 29.71 -17.69
N VAL A 542 3.13 29.42 -17.05
CA VAL A 542 2.86 28.12 -16.41
C VAL A 542 2.06 27.26 -17.41
N ILE A 543 2.69 26.23 -17.95
CA ILE A 543 2.13 25.39 -19.01
C ILE A 543 1.28 24.23 -18.50
N TYR A 544 1.43 23.83 -17.22
CA TYR A 544 0.69 22.74 -16.59
C TYR A 544 0.78 22.82 -15.07
N GLY A 545 -0.17 22.20 -14.37
CA GLY A 545 -0.15 21.99 -12.93
C GLY A 545 -0.98 20.77 -12.54
N ASP A 546 -0.48 19.98 -11.59
CA ASP A 546 -1.15 18.76 -11.11
C ASP A 546 -1.06 18.66 -9.59
N THR A 547 -2.17 18.91 -8.94
CA THR A 547 -2.41 18.76 -7.50
C THR A 547 -1.51 19.62 -6.62
N ASP A 548 -0.19 19.41 -6.63
CA ASP A 548 0.83 20.00 -5.77
C ASP A 548 2.00 20.62 -6.55
N SER A 549 2.04 20.47 -7.87
CA SER A 549 3.13 20.95 -8.71
C SER A 549 2.68 21.89 -9.83
N VAL A 550 3.55 22.83 -10.22
CA VAL A 550 3.41 23.70 -11.37
C VAL A 550 4.60 23.57 -12.30
N PHE A 551 4.35 23.55 -13.61
CA PHE A 551 5.35 23.39 -14.67
C PHE A 551 5.55 24.73 -15.35
N VAL A 552 6.73 25.30 -15.17
CA VAL A 552 7.06 26.67 -15.58
C VAL A 552 7.98 26.63 -16.79
N TYR A 553 7.56 27.20 -17.90
CA TYR A 553 8.38 27.37 -19.07
C TYR A 553 9.23 28.64 -18.96
N ILE A 554 10.56 28.51 -19.07
CA ILE A 554 11.51 29.62 -18.87
C ILE A 554 12.21 30.10 -20.15
N GLY A 555 11.75 29.61 -21.31
CA GLY A 555 12.31 29.96 -22.62
C GLY A 555 13.36 28.98 -23.11
N ASP A 556 13.63 29.02 -24.43
CA ASP A 556 14.49 28.03 -25.10
C ASP A 556 15.98 28.28 -24.91
N ASP A 557 16.37 29.53 -24.59
CA ASP A 557 17.77 29.98 -24.61
C ASP A 557 18.50 29.79 -23.27
N ALA A 558 17.82 29.46 -22.20
CA ALA A 558 18.43 29.31 -20.87
C ALA A 558 19.34 28.07 -20.83
N ASN A 559 20.57 28.25 -20.38
CA ASN A 559 21.46 27.11 -20.06
C ASN A 559 21.11 26.50 -18.69
N GLU A 560 21.75 25.39 -18.34
CA GLU A 560 21.48 24.63 -17.13
C GLU A 560 21.66 25.47 -15.84
N GLN A 561 22.76 26.27 -15.78
CA GLN A 561 23.01 27.13 -14.61
C GLN A 561 21.93 28.23 -14.49
N GLN A 562 21.58 28.89 -15.59
CA GLN A 562 20.53 29.91 -15.61
C GLN A 562 19.17 29.31 -15.21
N SER A 563 18.86 28.10 -15.69
CA SER A 563 17.64 27.38 -15.30
C SER A 563 17.60 27.08 -13.81
N ALA A 564 18.72 26.65 -13.23
CA ALA A 564 18.83 26.43 -11.79
C ALA A 564 18.69 27.72 -10.99
N ASP A 565 19.31 28.81 -11.42
CA ASP A 565 19.23 30.12 -10.76
C ASP A 565 17.82 30.68 -10.80
N ILE A 566 17.12 30.60 -11.94
CA ILE A 566 15.71 31.01 -12.08
C ILE A 566 14.79 30.15 -11.18
N GLY A 567 14.98 28.81 -11.22
CA GLY A 567 14.18 27.89 -10.43
C GLY A 567 14.34 28.13 -8.92
N ASN A 568 15.56 28.29 -8.42
CA ASN A 568 15.84 28.59 -7.05
C ASN A 568 15.27 29.95 -6.63
N LYS A 569 15.38 30.96 -7.50
CA LYS A 569 14.83 32.28 -7.23
C LYS A 569 13.30 32.24 -7.14
N LEU A 570 12.63 31.65 -8.12
CA LEU A 570 11.17 31.52 -8.11
C LEU A 570 10.69 30.77 -6.86
N MET A 571 11.36 29.68 -6.49
CA MET A 571 11.06 28.93 -5.26
C MET A 571 11.17 29.80 -4.01
N GLN A 572 12.28 30.54 -3.85
CA GLN A 572 12.50 31.39 -2.68
C GLN A 572 11.48 32.53 -2.61
N ASP A 573 11.27 33.25 -3.72
CA ASP A 573 10.37 34.40 -3.79
C ASP A 573 8.90 33.96 -3.59
N LEU A 574 8.49 32.80 -4.14
CA LEU A 574 7.13 32.27 -3.93
C LEU A 574 6.88 31.82 -2.49
N ASN A 575 7.87 31.23 -1.82
CA ASN A 575 7.79 30.89 -0.39
C ASN A 575 7.62 32.15 0.48
N ILE A 576 8.38 33.21 0.20
CA ILE A 576 8.26 34.50 0.90
C ILE A 576 6.88 35.12 0.64
N TRP A 577 6.44 35.12 -0.62
CA TRP A 577 5.14 35.67 -0.99
C TRP A 577 3.99 34.96 -0.27
N TRP A 578 3.98 33.61 -0.21
CA TRP A 578 2.94 32.89 0.52
C TRP A 578 2.96 33.19 2.03
N GLN A 579 4.13 33.38 2.62
CA GLN A 579 4.24 33.75 4.03
C GLN A 579 3.63 35.13 4.31
N GLU A 580 3.93 36.10 3.47
CA GLU A 580 3.40 37.46 3.60
C GLU A 580 1.89 37.50 3.32
N GLU A 581 1.44 36.84 2.27
CA GLU A 581 0.03 36.81 1.86
C GLU A 581 -0.88 36.21 2.93
N LEU A 582 -0.50 35.06 3.51
CA LEU A 582 -1.30 34.40 4.54
C LEU A 582 -1.27 35.17 5.86
N ARG A 583 -0.17 35.83 6.16
CA ARG A 583 -0.08 36.71 7.32
C ARG A 583 -0.99 37.93 7.17
N GLN A 584 -1.02 38.55 6.00
CA GLN A 584 -1.86 39.72 5.75
C GLN A 584 -3.36 39.35 5.68
N GLN A 585 -3.71 38.28 5.02
CA GLN A 585 -5.10 37.92 4.77
C GLN A 585 -5.77 37.26 5.98
N TYR A 586 -5.05 36.42 6.72
CA TYR A 586 -5.63 35.56 7.77
C TYR A 586 -4.95 35.72 9.14
N ASP A 587 -3.86 36.48 9.27
CA ASP A 587 -3.04 36.57 10.46
C ASP A 587 -2.59 35.19 10.97
N ILE A 588 -2.01 34.39 10.05
CA ILE A 588 -1.46 33.06 10.32
C ILE A 588 -0.05 32.91 9.74
N GLU A 589 0.71 32.00 10.34
CA GLU A 589 2.00 31.56 9.81
C GLU A 589 1.79 30.51 8.71
N SER A 590 2.52 30.65 7.59
CA SER A 590 2.50 29.70 6.52
C SER A 590 3.39 28.49 6.82
N HIS A 591 2.85 27.28 6.69
CA HIS A 591 3.61 26.03 6.65
C HIS A 591 3.69 25.46 5.24
N LEU A 592 3.32 26.26 4.22
CA LEU A 592 3.51 25.89 2.82
C LEU A 592 5.00 25.98 2.49
N GLU A 593 5.54 24.99 1.82
CA GLU A 593 6.93 24.94 1.38
C GLU A 593 6.97 24.47 -0.08
N VAL A 594 7.45 25.36 -0.96
CA VAL A 594 7.70 25.05 -2.37
C VAL A 594 9.14 24.61 -2.53
N GLU A 595 9.37 23.53 -3.24
CA GLU A 595 10.69 23.02 -3.59
C GLU A 595 10.87 23.14 -5.13
N TYR A 596 12.10 23.47 -5.57
CA TYR A 596 12.51 23.31 -6.95
C TYR A 596 12.90 21.85 -7.18
N GLU A 597 11.99 21.06 -7.76
CA GLU A 597 12.12 19.60 -7.79
C GLU A 597 12.90 19.12 -9.02
N THR A 598 12.57 19.64 -10.20
CA THR A 598 13.06 19.06 -11.47
C THR A 598 13.23 20.11 -12.54
N HIS A 599 14.31 19.97 -13.34
CA HIS A 599 14.51 20.65 -14.61
C HIS A 599 14.37 19.67 -15.76
N TYR A 600 13.38 19.88 -16.62
CA TYR A 600 13.28 19.21 -17.90
C TYR A 600 13.95 20.03 -18.99
N SER A 601 15.09 19.55 -19.51
CA SER A 601 15.79 20.17 -20.66
C SER A 601 14.98 20.07 -21.96
N ARG A 602 14.14 19.07 -22.07
CA ARG A 602 13.13 18.86 -23.12
C ARG A 602 11.84 18.39 -22.46
N PHE A 603 10.71 18.90 -22.90
CA PHE A 603 9.42 18.56 -22.35
C PHE A 603 8.34 18.52 -23.42
N PHE A 604 7.54 17.47 -23.40
CA PHE A 604 6.44 17.26 -24.33
C PHE A 604 5.11 17.14 -23.59
N MET A 605 4.15 17.98 -23.95
CA MET A 605 2.77 17.93 -23.50
C MET A 605 1.85 17.67 -24.71
N PRO A 606 1.20 16.49 -24.80
CA PRO A 606 0.35 16.16 -25.94
C PRO A 606 -1.01 16.84 -25.87
N THR A 607 -1.67 16.93 -27.04
CA THR A 607 -3.11 17.26 -27.13
C THR A 607 -3.99 16.10 -26.66
N VAL A 608 -5.23 16.39 -26.31
CA VAL A 608 -6.28 15.36 -26.22
C VAL A 608 -6.60 14.90 -27.65
N ARG A 609 -6.67 13.58 -27.87
CA ARG A 609 -6.91 13.00 -29.17
C ARG A 609 -8.16 13.59 -29.83
N GLY A 610 -8.00 14.23 -31.00
CA GLY A 610 -9.10 14.87 -31.75
C GLY A 610 -9.56 16.22 -31.19
N MET A 611 -8.84 16.82 -30.24
CA MET A 611 -9.13 18.16 -29.70
C MET A 611 -7.84 18.99 -29.63
N PRO A 612 -7.91 20.31 -29.82
CA PRO A 612 -6.75 21.19 -29.68
C PRO A 612 -6.32 21.42 -28.22
N THR A 613 -7.09 20.95 -27.25
CA THR A 613 -6.82 21.12 -25.82
C THR A 613 -5.73 20.16 -25.35
N GLY A 614 -4.90 20.60 -24.42
CA GLY A 614 -3.85 19.77 -23.83
C GLY A 614 -4.37 18.62 -22.97
N SER A 615 -3.63 17.52 -22.94
CA SER A 615 -4.02 16.36 -22.13
C SER A 615 -3.64 16.57 -20.65
N LYS A 616 -4.37 15.91 -19.75
CA LYS A 616 -4.10 15.94 -18.30
C LYS A 616 -3.36 14.67 -17.89
N LYS A 617 -2.31 14.81 -17.06
CA LYS A 617 -1.50 13.71 -16.51
C LYS A 617 -0.76 12.85 -17.55
N ARG A 618 -0.51 13.41 -18.73
CA ARG A 618 0.20 12.73 -19.81
C ARG A 618 1.28 13.66 -20.35
N TYR A 619 2.56 13.28 -20.16
CA TYR A 619 3.71 14.03 -20.66
C TYR A 619 4.95 13.14 -20.76
N ALA A 620 5.95 13.64 -21.47
CA ALA A 620 7.30 13.08 -21.50
C ALA A 620 8.33 14.19 -21.39
N GLY A 621 9.52 13.91 -20.83
CA GLY A 621 10.59 14.88 -20.77
C GLY A 621 11.93 14.26 -20.41
N LEU A 622 13.03 14.98 -20.75
CA LEU A 622 14.38 14.65 -20.34
C LEU A 622 14.77 15.47 -19.11
N ILE A 623 15.10 14.80 -18.03
CA ILE A 623 15.59 15.45 -16.81
C ILE A 623 17.07 15.80 -16.97
N ALA A 624 17.44 17.06 -16.72
CA ALA A 624 18.83 17.49 -16.61
C ALA A 624 19.44 17.12 -15.24
N PRO A 625 20.77 16.88 -15.12
CA PRO A 625 21.77 16.87 -16.22
C PRO A 625 21.88 15.53 -16.96
N ASP A 626 21.38 14.43 -16.41
CA ASP A 626 21.63 13.03 -16.83
C ASP A 626 20.83 12.61 -18.07
N SER A 627 20.05 13.50 -18.65
CA SER A 627 19.21 13.22 -19.84
C SER A 627 18.31 11.99 -19.67
N ARG A 628 17.84 11.73 -18.42
CA ARG A 628 16.96 10.61 -18.11
C ARG A 628 15.56 10.86 -18.63
N LEU A 629 15.09 9.98 -19.50
CA LEU A 629 13.73 10.04 -20.03
C LEU A 629 12.70 9.67 -18.98
N VAL A 630 11.76 10.57 -18.72
CA VAL A 630 10.56 10.33 -17.93
C VAL A 630 9.33 10.35 -18.82
N VAL A 631 8.47 9.34 -18.71
CA VAL A 631 7.20 9.26 -19.43
C VAL A 631 6.08 9.01 -18.42
N LYS A 632 5.06 9.87 -18.42
CA LYS A 632 3.89 9.76 -17.54
C LYS A 632 2.61 9.64 -18.35
N GLY A 633 1.78 8.65 -18.04
CA GLY A 633 0.44 8.47 -18.60
C GLY A 633 0.34 8.22 -20.11
N LEU A 634 1.43 8.33 -20.85
CA LEU A 634 1.51 8.02 -22.29
C LEU A 634 1.64 6.50 -22.51
N GLU A 635 1.57 6.10 -23.76
CA GLU A 635 1.53 4.70 -24.18
C GLU A 635 2.72 3.91 -23.65
N ALA A 636 3.91 4.48 -23.66
CA ALA A 636 5.15 3.89 -23.16
C ALA A 636 5.14 3.59 -21.64
N ALA A 637 4.27 4.24 -20.87
CA ALA A 637 4.12 4.03 -19.42
C ALA A 637 2.95 3.10 -19.07
N ARG A 638 2.15 2.65 -20.04
CA ARG A 638 0.90 1.92 -19.81
C ARG A 638 1.08 0.42 -20.05
N THR A 639 0.68 -0.40 -19.09
CA THR A 639 0.76 -1.87 -19.17
C THR A 639 -0.30 -2.51 -20.07
N ASP A 640 -1.32 -1.74 -20.51
CA ASP A 640 -2.35 -2.23 -21.43
C ASP A 640 -2.00 -2.02 -22.92
N TRP A 641 -0.80 -1.49 -23.19
CA TRP A 641 -0.18 -1.39 -24.51
C TRP A 641 0.85 -2.50 -24.72
N THR A 642 1.07 -2.85 -25.99
CA THR A 642 2.05 -3.90 -26.33
C THR A 642 3.49 -3.47 -26.02
N PRO A 643 4.41 -4.42 -25.76
CA PRO A 643 5.84 -4.13 -25.65
C PRO A 643 6.37 -3.35 -26.86
N LEU A 644 5.91 -3.72 -28.07
CA LEU A 644 6.24 -3.01 -29.31
C LEU A 644 5.96 -1.51 -29.21
N ALA A 645 4.73 -1.12 -28.89
CA ALA A 645 4.34 0.29 -28.83
C ALA A 645 5.07 1.04 -27.71
N ARG A 646 5.30 0.37 -26.57
CA ARG A 646 6.01 0.95 -25.42
C ARG A 646 7.47 1.24 -25.78
N ASN A 647 8.18 0.28 -26.35
CA ASN A 647 9.58 0.41 -26.74
C ASN A 647 9.75 1.42 -27.88
N PHE A 648 8.88 1.32 -28.89
CA PHE A 648 8.85 2.25 -30.02
C PHE A 648 8.70 3.71 -29.58
N GLN A 649 7.71 4.00 -28.72
CA GLN A 649 7.46 5.36 -28.25
C GLN A 649 8.61 5.90 -27.38
N ARG A 650 9.23 5.08 -26.53
CA ARG A 650 10.38 5.47 -25.72
C ARG A 650 11.57 5.87 -26.60
N GLU A 651 11.90 5.05 -27.58
CA GLU A 651 12.99 5.33 -28.51
C GLU A 651 12.69 6.56 -29.37
N LEU A 652 11.45 6.71 -29.83
CA LEU A 652 11.03 7.89 -30.60
C LEU A 652 11.22 9.17 -29.78
N PHE A 653 10.81 9.20 -28.51
CA PHE A 653 11.05 10.35 -27.64
C PHE A 653 12.55 10.62 -27.43
N GLN A 654 13.37 9.59 -27.23
CA GLN A 654 14.82 9.75 -27.13
C GLN A 654 15.38 10.44 -28.37
N ARG A 655 15.04 9.97 -29.57
CA ARG A 655 15.51 10.54 -30.83
C ARG A 655 15.05 11.99 -31.02
N VAL A 656 13.78 12.27 -30.83
CA VAL A 656 13.21 13.62 -30.99
C VAL A 656 13.84 14.59 -29.99
N PHE A 657 13.96 14.20 -28.73
CA PHE A 657 14.53 15.08 -27.69
C PHE A 657 16.03 15.34 -27.85
N HIS A 658 16.78 14.40 -28.44
CA HIS A 658 18.22 14.58 -28.77
C HIS A 658 18.43 15.10 -30.19
N GLU A 659 17.38 15.53 -30.88
CA GLU A 659 17.45 16.05 -32.28
C GLU A 659 18.11 15.06 -33.24
N GLN A 660 17.93 13.74 -33.01
CA GLN A 660 18.44 12.66 -33.86
C GLN A 660 17.44 12.31 -34.96
N PRO A 661 17.88 11.73 -36.10
CA PRO A 661 17.00 11.25 -37.15
C PRO A 661 15.99 10.21 -36.61
N PHE A 662 14.71 10.46 -36.78
CA PHE A 662 13.63 9.58 -36.28
C PHE A 662 12.79 8.97 -37.42
N GLU A 663 12.77 9.57 -38.60
CA GLU A 663 11.98 9.10 -39.74
C GLU A 663 12.44 7.72 -40.21
N GLU A 664 13.74 7.52 -40.31
CA GLU A 664 14.35 6.24 -40.72
C GLU A 664 14.02 5.16 -39.69
N TYR A 665 14.07 5.48 -38.40
CA TYR A 665 13.72 4.57 -37.33
C TYR A 665 12.22 4.14 -37.44
N ILE A 666 11.31 5.08 -37.72
CA ILE A 666 9.89 4.79 -37.88
C ILE A 666 9.66 3.83 -39.05
N ARG A 667 10.32 4.07 -40.22
CA ARG A 667 10.23 3.19 -41.38
C ARG A 667 10.76 1.79 -41.06
N GLN A 668 11.92 1.70 -40.46
CA GLN A 668 12.55 0.43 -40.09
C GLN A 668 11.64 -0.40 -39.17
N ILE A 669 11.05 0.18 -38.15
CA ILE A 669 10.14 -0.54 -37.26
C ILE A 669 8.87 -1.00 -38.01
N ALA A 670 8.32 -0.16 -38.89
CA ALA A 670 7.16 -0.53 -39.69
C ALA A 670 7.47 -1.70 -40.66
N GLU A 671 8.63 -1.72 -41.29
CA GLU A 671 9.09 -2.79 -42.17
C GLU A 671 9.36 -4.10 -41.40
N GLN A 672 10.05 -4.04 -40.26
CA GLN A 672 10.32 -5.19 -39.38
C GLN A 672 9.00 -5.80 -38.86
N LEU A 673 8.02 -4.97 -38.50
CA LEU A 673 6.71 -5.44 -38.09
C LEU A 673 6.00 -6.20 -39.23
N GLN A 674 6.01 -5.63 -40.44
CA GLN A 674 5.40 -6.29 -41.61
C GLN A 674 6.10 -7.59 -42.02
N ALA A 675 7.43 -7.66 -41.77
CA ALA A 675 8.23 -8.87 -42.00
C ALA A 675 8.00 -9.97 -40.93
N GLY A 676 7.32 -9.64 -39.81
CA GLY A 676 7.08 -10.57 -38.70
C GLY A 676 8.26 -10.70 -37.73
N GLU A 677 9.28 -9.83 -37.83
CA GLU A 677 10.48 -9.89 -36.97
C GLU A 677 10.19 -9.45 -35.51
N LEU A 678 9.02 -8.83 -35.26
CA LEU A 678 8.66 -8.27 -33.97
C LEU A 678 7.47 -8.99 -33.29
N ASP A 679 7.12 -10.19 -33.73
CA ASP A 679 5.93 -10.94 -33.29
C ASP A 679 5.89 -11.17 -31.78
N GLU A 680 7.01 -11.41 -31.12
CA GLU A 680 7.10 -11.58 -29.67
C GLU A 680 6.69 -10.33 -28.89
N GLN A 681 6.76 -9.15 -29.50
CA GLN A 681 6.41 -7.87 -28.90
C GLN A 681 4.93 -7.46 -29.10
N LEU A 682 4.13 -8.27 -29.80
CA LEU A 682 2.74 -7.97 -30.16
C LEU A 682 1.70 -8.37 -29.09
N ILE A 683 2.14 -8.96 -28.01
CA ILE A 683 1.28 -9.57 -26.99
C ILE A 683 0.63 -8.48 -26.13
N TYR A 684 -0.69 -8.49 -26.11
CA TYR A 684 -1.48 -7.71 -25.14
C TYR A 684 -1.66 -8.51 -23.87
N ARG A 685 -1.59 -7.84 -22.71
CA ARG A 685 -1.94 -8.43 -21.40
C ARG A 685 -3.08 -7.64 -20.77
N LYS A 686 -4.19 -8.30 -20.43
CA LYS A 686 -5.34 -7.64 -19.79
C LYS A 686 -5.97 -8.50 -18.70
N ARG A 687 -6.39 -7.82 -17.62
CA ARG A 687 -7.11 -8.45 -16.51
C ARG A 687 -8.59 -8.61 -16.86
N ILE A 688 -9.15 -9.79 -16.59
CA ILE A 688 -10.58 -10.09 -16.66
C ILE A 688 -11.20 -9.65 -15.33
N ARG A 689 -12.12 -8.69 -15.38
CA ARG A 689 -12.68 -8.04 -14.18
C ARG A 689 -13.99 -8.67 -13.69
N ARG A 690 -14.73 -9.37 -14.57
CA ARG A 690 -16.04 -9.98 -14.31
C ARG A 690 -16.03 -11.41 -14.87
N ALA A 691 -17.04 -12.21 -14.54
CA ALA A 691 -17.22 -13.51 -15.18
C ALA A 691 -17.36 -13.34 -16.71
N LEU A 692 -16.86 -14.30 -17.48
CA LEU A 692 -16.89 -14.20 -18.96
C LEU A 692 -18.30 -14.06 -19.52
N ASP A 693 -19.29 -14.67 -18.85
CA ASP A 693 -20.71 -14.66 -19.25
C ASP A 693 -21.39 -13.31 -18.99
N ASP A 694 -20.82 -12.44 -18.13
CA ASP A 694 -21.34 -11.10 -17.87
C ASP A 694 -21.14 -10.14 -19.05
N TYR A 695 -20.26 -10.48 -20.01
CA TYR A 695 -19.96 -9.64 -21.17
C TYR A 695 -20.88 -10.01 -22.35
N GLN A 696 -22.12 -9.50 -22.37
CA GLN A 696 -23.13 -9.84 -23.36
C GLN A 696 -23.16 -8.93 -24.59
N ARG A 697 -22.78 -7.63 -24.44
CA ARG A 697 -22.78 -6.63 -25.51
C ARG A 697 -21.39 -6.03 -25.69
N ASN A 698 -20.96 -5.78 -26.93
CA ASN A 698 -19.66 -5.18 -27.27
C ASN A 698 -18.50 -5.91 -26.57
N VAL A 699 -18.39 -7.21 -26.77
CA VAL A 699 -17.39 -8.07 -26.12
C VAL A 699 -15.98 -7.60 -26.46
N PRO A 700 -15.18 -7.12 -25.48
CA PRO A 700 -13.83 -6.65 -25.74
C PRO A 700 -12.90 -7.76 -26.28
N PRO A 701 -11.85 -7.42 -27.07
CA PRO A 701 -10.93 -8.41 -27.66
C PRO A 701 -10.35 -9.39 -26.66
N HIS A 702 -9.93 -8.96 -25.48
CA HIS A 702 -9.38 -9.82 -24.44
C HIS A 702 -10.40 -10.84 -23.90
N ILE A 703 -11.69 -10.52 -23.88
CA ILE A 703 -12.75 -11.45 -23.49
C ILE A 703 -13.03 -12.43 -24.61
N GLN A 704 -13.00 -11.97 -25.88
CA GLN A 704 -13.13 -12.87 -27.04
C GLN A 704 -12.03 -13.91 -27.06
N ALA A 705 -10.78 -13.50 -26.80
CA ALA A 705 -9.65 -14.42 -26.68
C ALA A 705 -9.82 -15.38 -25.49
N ALA A 706 -10.22 -14.87 -24.30
CA ALA A 706 -10.40 -15.68 -23.10
C ALA A 706 -11.46 -16.77 -23.25
N ARG A 707 -12.51 -16.52 -24.03
CA ARG A 707 -13.57 -17.50 -24.33
C ARG A 707 -13.10 -18.69 -25.20
N LYS A 708 -11.95 -18.57 -25.88
CA LYS A 708 -11.36 -19.64 -26.65
C LYS A 708 -10.57 -20.62 -25.77
N LEU A 709 -10.23 -20.24 -24.53
CA LEU A 709 -9.52 -21.10 -23.58
C LEU A 709 -10.49 -22.00 -22.81
N PRO A 710 -10.16 -23.26 -22.55
CA PRO A 710 -10.98 -24.17 -21.73
C PRO A 710 -11.09 -23.67 -20.27
N HIS A 711 -10.03 -23.04 -19.78
CA HIS A 711 -9.99 -22.38 -18.47
C HIS A 711 -9.22 -21.06 -18.60
N SER A 712 -9.85 -19.94 -18.30
CA SER A 712 -9.20 -18.65 -18.30
C SER A 712 -8.86 -18.23 -16.87
N GLY A 713 -7.61 -17.81 -16.65
CA GLY A 713 -7.17 -17.16 -15.43
C GLY A 713 -7.76 -15.74 -15.28
N ARG A 714 -7.37 -15.02 -14.23
CA ARG A 714 -7.77 -13.61 -14.03
C ARG A 714 -7.10 -12.63 -15.01
N THR A 715 -6.06 -13.06 -15.69
CA THR A 715 -5.33 -12.25 -16.69
C THR A 715 -5.19 -13.09 -17.95
N ILE A 716 -5.32 -12.44 -19.11
CA ILE A 716 -5.15 -13.08 -20.41
C ILE A 716 -4.06 -12.39 -21.22
N SER A 717 -3.18 -13.19 -21.84
CA SER A 717 -2.23 -12.78 -22.87
C SER A 717 -2.80 -13.17 -24.22
N TYR A 718 -2.90 -12.23 -25.16
CA TYR A 718 -3.51 -12.46 -26.46
C TYR A 718 -2.89 -11.58 -27.55
N LEU A 719 -3.05 -12.00 -28.79
CA LEU A 719 -2.69 -11.22 -29.98
C LEU A 719 -3.94 -10.92 -30.80
N ILE A 720 -3.85 -9.86 -31.60
CA ILE A 720 -4.83 -9.63 -32.67
C ILE A 720 -4.28 -10.26 -33.94
N THR A 721 -5.00 -11.23 -34.46
CA THR A 721 -4.65 -11.96 -35.70
C THR A 721 -5.63 -11.59 -36.83
N ARG A 722 -5.33 -12.02 -38.03
CA ARG A 722 -6.23 -11.86 -39.19
C ARG A 722 -7.61 -12.50 -38.99
N ASN A 723 -7.72 -13.43 -38.04
CA ASN A 723 -8.99 -14.10 -37.67
C ASN A 723 -9.55 -13.57 -36.33
N GLY A 724 -9.11 -12.38 -35.90
CA GLY A 724 -9.53 -11.74 -34.66
C GLY A 724 -8.63 -12.07 -33.48
N PRO A 725 -9.07 -11.77 -32.21
CA PRO A 725 -8.27 -11.98 -31.01
C PRO A 725 -8.05 -13.48 -30.74
N GLU A 726 -6.79 -13.87 -30.57
CA GLU A 726 -6.39 -15.24 -30.18
C GLU A 726 -5.53 -15.20 -28.91
N PRO A 727 -5.78 -16.11 -27.93
CA PRO A 727 -4.89 -16.27 -26.80
C PRO A 727 -3.53 -16.79 -27.29
N VAL A 728 -2.45 -16.36 -26.63
CA VAL A 728 -1.08 -16.77 -27.00
C VAL A 728 -0.96 -18.30 -27.03
N ASP A 729 -1.56 -18.99 -26.06
CA ASP A 729 -1.49 -20.42 -25.89
C ASP A 729 -2.22 -21.24 -27.03
N LEU A 730 -3.11 -20.57 -27.75
CA LEU A 730 -3.89 -21.16 -28.85
C LEU A 730 -3.80 -20.31 -30.13
N GLN A 731 -2.65 -19.68 -30.37
CA GLN A 731 -2.43 -18.92 -31.59
C GLN A 731 -2.26 -19.87 -32.77
N HIS A 732 -3.11 -19.72 -33.79
CA HIS A 732 -3.06 -20.46 -35.03
C HIS A 732 -2.94 -19.58 -36.28
N SER A 733 -3.26 -18.29 -36.13
CA SER A 733 -3.34 -17.37 -37.25
C SER A 733 -2.18 -16.37 -37.19
N THR A 734 -1.76 -15.88 -38.37
CA THR A 734 -0.76 -14.79 -38.47
C THR A 734 -1.27 -13.52 -37.81
N PRO A 735 -0.43 -12.78 -37.12
CA PRO A 735 -0.79 -11.48 -36.58
C PRO A 735 -1.33 -10.52 -37.65
N ASP A 736 -2.27 -9.69 -37.27
CA ASP A 736 -2.78 -8.60 -38.13
C ASP A 736 -1.84 -7.40 -38.02
N TYR A 737 -0.74 -7.40 -38.78
CA TYR A 737 0.27 -6.34 -38.73
C TYR A 737 -0.31 -4.96 -39.03
N GLN A 738 -1.35 -4.85 -39.88
CA GLN A 738 -2.01 -3.59 -40.15
C GLN A 738 -2.72 -3.03 -38.91
N HIS A 739 -3.34 -3.91 -38.11
CA HIS A 739 -3.91 -3.50 -36.83
C HIS A 739 -2.82 -2.88 -35.90
N TYR A 740 -1.62 -3.46 -35.83
CA TYR A 740 -0.55 -2.94 -34.98
C TYR A 740 0.04 -1.63 -35.52
N LEU A 741 0.15 -1.47 -36.82
CA LEU A 741 0.51 -0.18 -37.43
C LEU A 741 -0.52 0.90 -37.05
N ASP A 742 -1.80 0.67 -37.29
CA ASP A 742 -2.87 1.66 -37.15
C ASP A 742 -3.28 1.93 -35.71
N LYS A 743 -3.20 0.94 -34.81
CA LYS A 743 -3.74 1.00 -33.45
C LYS A 743 -2.67 1.06 -32.37
N GLN A 744 -1.41 0.76 -32.69
CA GLN A 744 -0.31 0.78 -31.76
C GLN A 744 0.77 1.79 -32.14
N LEU A 745 1.39 1.68 -33.32
CA LEU A 745 2.51 2.55 -33.71
C LEU A 745 2.06 3.97 -34.12
N ALA A 746 1.11 4.10 -35.05
CA ALA A 746 0.67 5.41 -35.51
C ALA A 746 0.16 6.29 -34.34
N PRO A 747 -0.73 5.82 -33.45
CA PRO A 747 -1.17 6.63 -32.34
C PRO A 747 -0.09 6.97 -31.31
N ALA A 748 0.92 6.10 -31.15
CA ALA A 748 2.06 6.35 -30.26
C ALA A 748 3.02 7.40 -30.83
N ALA A 749 3.14 7.46 -32.16
CA ALA A 749 3.99 8.43 -32.87
C ALA A 749 3.30 9.78 -33.09
N ASP A 750 2.06 9.79 -33.61
CA ASP A 750 1.37 11.01 -34.06
C ASP A 750 1.18 12.02 -32.93
N GLY A 751 1.14 11.55 -31.66
CA GLY A 751 1.08 12.43 -30.50
C GLY A 751 2.19 13.48 -30.47
N ILE A 752 3.43 13.13 -30.85
CA ILE A 752 4.58 14.04 -30.90
C ILE A 752 4.82 14.56 -32.32
N LEU A 753 4.61 13.74 -33.36
CA LEU A 753 4.92 14.09 -34.74
C LEU A 753 4.11 15.29 -35.25
N GLN A 754 2.89 15.49 -34.74
CA GLN A 754 2.07 16.67 -35.09
C GLN A 754 2.76 18.00 -34.74
N PHE A 755 3.63 18.03 -33.72
CA PHE A 755 4.41 19.22 -33.33
C PHE A 755 5.70 19.36 -34.13
N LEU A 756 6.01 18.37 -34.99
CA LEU A 756 7.12 18.36 -35.95
C LEU A 756 6.60 18.47 -37.39
N GLU A 757 5.33 18.90 -37.55
CA GLU A 757 4.65 19.12 -38.85
C GLU A 757 4.64 17.88 -39.75
N THR A 758 4.62 16.67 -39.16
CA THR A 758 4.59 15.40 -39.89
C THR A 758 3.64 14.38 -39.20
N SER A 759 3.51 13.19 -39.77
CA SER A 759 2.70 12.11 -39.22
C SER A 759 3.34 10.74 -39.52
N PHE A 760 2.91 9.72 -38.76
CA PHE A 760 3.32 8.35 -39.01
C PHE A 760 3.01 7.90 -40.44
N ALA A 761 1.82 8.22 -40.95
CA ALA A 761 1.43 7.91 -42.31
C ALA A 761 2.31 8.62 -43.36
N ALA A 762 2.61 9.91 -43.18
CA ALA A 762 3.48 10.65 -44.09
C ALA A 762 4.92 10.09 -44.16
N ILE A 763 5.41 9.51 -43.06
CA ILE A 763 6.75 8.92 -43.01
C ILE A 763 6.77 7.51 -43.60
N THR A 764 5.71 6.72 -43.44
CA THR A 764 5.67 5.32 -43.85
C THR A 764 5.04 5.08 -45.24
N ASP A 765 4.36 6.08 -45.81
CA ASP A 765 3.74 5.98 -47.13
C ASP A 765 4.77 6.16 -48.26
N ALA A 766 5.13 5.08 -48.91
CA ALA A 766 6.10 5.07 -50.01
C ALA A 766 5.64 5.87 -51.27
N GLN A 767 4.33 6.15 -51.43
CA GLN A 767 3.81 6.90 -52.57
C GLN A 767 4.05 8.41 -52.46
N LEU A 768 4.13 8.96 -51.25
CA LEU A 768 4.40 10.38 -51.04
C LEU A 768 5.87 10.78 -51.27
N GLN A 769 6.77 9.81 -51.39
CA GLN A 769 8.19 10.08 -51.64
C GLN A 769 8.56 10.25 -53.13
N MET A 770 7.60 10.09 -54.05
CA MET A 770 7.84 10.27 -55.51
C MET A 770 7.41 11.64 -56.07
N PHE A 771 6.99 12.53 -55.24
CA PHE A 771 6.66 13.93 -55.54
C PHE A 771 7.42 14.84 -54.57
#